data_5932391bc4123629ac27281f12b90f66
#
_entry.id   5932391bc4123629ac27281f12b90f66
#
_cell.length_a   1.000
_cell.length_b   1.000
_cell.length_c   1.000
_cell.angle_alpha   90.00
_cell.angle_beta   90.00
_cell.angle_gamma   90.00
#
_symmetry.space_group_name_H-M   'P 1'
#
loop_
_entity.id
_entity.type
_entity.pdbx_description
1 polymer ?
#
loop_
_entity_poly.entity_id
_entity_poly.type
_entity_poly.pdbx_seq_one_letter_code
_entity_poly.pdbx_strand_id
1 'polypeptide(L)'
;MIKLENVTKFYNSKGIITHALKNINLELYKNEFVAICGPSGSGKSTLLNVICKQDTFDEGEIYYKGNETAYFNVDDMDDFRKNKVGFIFQNYNIIESYTVLQNVMLPYELKGMPTKEAKKKALAIIDEVGLHDKINNRGAELSGGQKQRCVIARALAFEPEILACDEPTGNLDSETGAEIMALIAKIAHDKLVLVVTHNYEEVEPYATRELTIVDGFLYEDKILREVPRDEEKEVLNLDYVPIPKKINFKVALRNLINTPKKTIFSSLVIFFACFFMLSLYQFIDYIYNTEVTTSNEFHYKDENKYAICSKNEGITEEAINAIIRDNLPYIINPILESQRSVCYVYDGADKCGKIDAYFETYYTDYDPTVGKKPEGEDELYLLVPDMVSLKKYSSMVDKYVETRASKYKLVGIERTNKVDDIVICTSPQVYEKITLFSYEYKIYSKGKVLDYIRIEESKSEKNILYLPEYYKAKEIDEIRGSTGLSLCNKVIDFEVVYYDSDATSSMPYLELASVVADEIVQVSVYNADKGIKSRAESLGYIVLNTKKYDASNSLDRVINNLEAYGIMLLSSLIIIIIYFISYLVMIHIYKTKVYDFNIFRTLGVTKRDMRYITIFELLIQTIVIEIVVYVIAILIGAFSYAGNPLVIYKSVSLVASILYFVVMTIFGYLIARRFNKKLFKFSVAKTFKEVA
;
A
#
# COMPACT_ATOMS: atom_id res chain seq x y z
N MET A 1 -23.17 23.52 -47.47
CA MET A 1 -22.53 22.63 -46.47
C MET A 1 -22.75 23.13 -45.05
N ILE A 2 -22.40 24.40 -44.75
CA ILE A 2 -22.63 25.03 -43.44
C ILE A 2 -23.47 26.29 -43.64
N LYS A 3 -24.51 26.50 -42.81
CA LYS A 3 -25.34 27.71 -42.80
C LYS A 3 -25.43 28.26 -41.37
N LEU A 4 -25.18 29.54 -41.22
CA LEU A 4 -25.34 30.32 -40.00
C LEU A 4 -26.50 31.28 -40.15
N GLU A 5 -27.40 31.33 -39.20
CA GLU A 5 -28.52 32.26 -39.17
C GLU A 5 -28.54 33.02 -37.83
N ASN A 6 -28.32 34.35 -37.92
CA ASN A 6 -28.32 35.30 -36.79
C ASN A 6 -27.41 34.87 -35.63
N VAL A 7 -26.26 34.24 -35.89
CA VAL A 7 -25.39 33.67 -34.87
C VAL A 7 -24.72 34.79 -34.07
N THR A 8 -24.93 34.75 -32.76
CA THR A 8 -24.32 35.68 -31.79
C THR A 8 -23.53 34.88 -30.73
N LYS A 9 -22.35 35.44 -30.38
CA LYS A 9 -21.50 34.88 -29.31
C LYS A 9 -21.02 35.98 -28.40
N PHE A 10 -21.23 35.80 -27.08
CA PHE A 10 -20.67 36.69 -26.08
C PHE A 10 -19.86 35.94 -25.01
N TYR A 11 -18.90 36.63 -24.43
CA TYR A 11 -18.14 36.14 -23.30
C TYR A 11 -18.35 37.01 -22.06
N ASN A 12 -18.60 36.41 -20.90
CA ASN A 12 -18.72 37.09 -19.65
C ASN A 12 -17.43 36.88 -18.83
N SER A 13 -16.69 37.94 -18.59
CA SER A 13 -15.47 37.90 -17.75
C SER A 13 -15.65 38.93 -16.62
N LYS A 14 -15.75 38.42 -15.38
CA LYS A 14 -15.90 39.25 -14.17
C LYS A 14 -17.02 40.29 -14.23
N GLY A 15 -18.17 39.96 -14.87
CA GLY A 15 -19.33 40.83 -15.00
C GLY A 15 -19.31 41.75 -16.26
N ILE A 16 -18.23 41.75 -17.04
CA ILE A 16 -18.13 42.47 -18.30
C ILE A 16 -18.54 41.53 -19.44
N ILE A 17 -19.57 41.86 -20.17
CA ILE A 17 -20.07 41.13 -21.36
C ILE A 17 -19.37 41.71 -22.59
N THR A 18 -18.69 40.87 -23.33
CA THR A 18 -18.05 41.24 -24.61
C THR A 18 -18.73 40.41 -25.72
N HIS A 19 -19.34 41.05 -26.66
CA HIS A 19 -19.90 40.41 -27.86
C HIS A 19 -18.79 40.15 -28.85
N ALA A 20 -18.45 38.87 -29.05
CA ALA A 20 -17.43 38.44 -29.98
C ALA A 20 -17.95 38.20 -31.40
N LEU A 21 -19.22 37.79 -31.51
CA LEU A 21 -19.95 37.70 -32.79
C LEU A 21 -21.34 38.32 -32.65
N LYS A 22 -21.85 38.98 -33.67
CA LYS A 22 -23.10 39.68 -33.65
C LYS A 22 -23.88 39.43 -34.95
N ASN A 23 -25.00 38.70 -34.85
CA ASN A 23 -25.93 38.43 -35.94
C ASN A 23 -25.24 37.98 -37.24
N ILE A 24 -24.34 37.02 -37.18
CA ILE A 24 -23.67 36.48 -38.33
C ILE A 24 -24.62 35.64 -39.14
N ASN A 25 -24.76 36.00 -40.46
CA ASN A 25 -25.47 35.23 -41.45
C ASN A 25 -24.50 34.87 -42.57
N LEU A 26 -24.32 33.56 -42.80
CA LEU A 26 -23.27 33.08 -43.70
C LEU A 26 -23.62 31.66 -44.18
N GLU A 27 -23.41 31.42 -45.49
CA GLU A 27 -23.48 30.08 -46.05
C GLU A 27 -22.15 29.70 -46.66
N LEU A 28 -21.62 28.51 -46.29
CA LEU A 28 -20.33 27.98 -46.75
C LEU A 28 -20.55 26.66 -47.49
N TYR A 29 -19.79 26.47 -48.57
CA TYR A 29 -19.95 25.32 -49.45
C TYR A 29 -18.71 24.45 -49.48
N LYS A 30 -18.86 23.20 -49.89
CA LYS A 30 -17.75 22.30 -50.16
C LYS A 30 -16.86 22.87 -51.26
N ASN A 31 -15.57 22.57 -51.24
CA ASN A 31 -14.57 23.07 -52.17
C ASN A 31 -14.29 24.59 -52.09
N GLU A 32 -14.90 25.34 -51.19
CA GLU A 32 -14.48 26.73 -50.95
C GLU A 32 -13.20 26.77 -50.13
N PHE A 33 -12.29 27.69 -50.55
CA PHE A 33 -11.12 28.10 -49.77
C PHE A 33 -11.41 29.54 -49.27
N VAL A 34 -11.82 29.66 -48.04
CA VAL A 34 -12.33 30.89 -47.45
C VAL A 34 -11.28 31.58 -46.61
N ALA A 35 -10.85 32.76 -46.99
CA ALA A 35 -10.01 33.62 -46.15
C ALA A 35 -10.91 34.45 -45.21
N ILE A 36 -10.65 34.37 -43.91
CA ILE A 36 -11.37 35.14 -42.87
C ILE A 36 -10.40 36.22 -42.36
N CYS A 37 -10.61 37.46 -42.77
CA CYS A 37 -9.77 38.60 -42.53
C CYS A 37 -10.39 39.58 -41.53
N GLY A 38 -9.57 40.51 -41.02
CA GLY A 38 -10.04 41.61 -40.15
C GLY A 38 -9.01 41.92 -39.04
N PRO A 39 -9.22 43.01 -38.28
CA PRO A 39 -8.31 43.45 -37.22
C PRO A 39 -8.22 42.44 -36.09
N SER A 40 -7.19 42.54 -35.26
CA SER A 40 -7.03 41.70 -34.06
C SER A 40 -8.21 41.95 -33.10
N GLY A 41 -8.77 40.87 -32.53
CA GLY A 41 -9.90 40.95 -31.62
C GLY A 41 -11.27 41.10 -32.30
N SER A 42 -11.36 41.15 -33.63
CA SER A 42 -12.64 41.32 -34.34
C SER A 42 -13.60 40.13 -34.28
N GLY A 43 -13.19 38.96 -33.78
CA GLY A 43 -14.05 37.78 -33.67
C GLY A 43 -13.73 36.63 -34.66
N LYS A 44 -12.68 36.74 -35.50
CA LYS A 44 -12.31 35.75 -36.52
C LYS A 44 -12.13 34.33 -35.94
N SER A 45 -11.22 34.17 -34.97
CA SER A 45 -10.98 32.86 -34.31
C SER A 45 -12.22 32.37 -33.55
N THR A 46 -13.09 33.30 -33.03
CA THR A 46 -14.36 32.93 -32.42
C THR A 46 -15.32 32.34 -33.43
N LEU A 47 -15.45 32.95 -34.62
CA LEU A 47 -16.27 32.42 -35.73
C LEU A 47 -15.78 31.02 -36.14
N LEU A 48 -14.47 30.85 -36.32
CA LEU A 48 -13.87 29.55 -36.65
C LEU A 48 -14.17 28.48 -35.56
N ASN A 49 -14.00 28.84 -34.28
CA ASN A 49 -14.23 27.93 -33.15
C ASN A 49 -15.71 27.53 -33.04
N VAL A 50 -16.67 28.44 -33.29
CA VAL A 50 -18.06 28.16 -33.25
C VAL A 50 -18.53 27.27 -34.41
N ILE A 51 -18.04 27.52 -35.63
CA ILE A 51 -18.26 26.67 -36.82
C ILE A 51 -17.76 25.25 -36.56
N CYS A 52 -16.56 25.11 -36.00
CA CYS A 52 -15.88 23.83 -35.74
C CYS A 52 -16.29 23.15 -34.44
N LYS A 53 -17.28 23.69 -33.72
CA LYS A 53 -17.76 23.16 -32.42
C LYS A 53 -16.66 23.04 -31.35
N GLN A 54 -15.61 23.88 -31.43
CA GLN A 54 -14.64 24.07 -30.35
C GLN A 54 -15.23 24.94 -29.23
N ASP A 55 -16.18 25.82 -29.57
CA ASP A 55 -16.95 26.61 -28.63
C ASP A 55 -18.44 26.60 -29.04
N THR A 56 -19.30 27.01 -28.11
CA THR A 56 -20.73 27.14 -28.33
C THR A 56 -21.09 28.56 -28.81
N PHE A 57 -22.25 28.74 -29.43
CA PHE A 57 -22.88 30.06 -29.66
C PHE A 57 -23.99 30.28 -28.64
N ASP A 58 -24.43 31.52 -28.47
CA ASP A 58 -25.39 31.92 -27.45
C ASP A 58 -26.77 32.22 -28.03
N GLU A 59 -26.84 32.73 -29.29
CA GLU A 59 -28.08 33.01 -30.01
C GLU A 59 -27.96 32.66 -31.50
N GLY A 60 -29.08 32.44 -32.18
CA GLY A 60 -29.13 32.06 -33.60
C GLY A 60 -29.06 30.56 -33.82
N GLU A 61 -28.87 30.16 -35.09
CA GLU A 61 -28.84 28.74 -35.49
C GLU A 61 -27.68 28.44 -36.44
N ILE A 62 -27.12 27.24 -36.33
CA ILE A 62 -26.09 26.73 -37.23
C ILE A 62 -26.53 25.38 -37.75
N TYR A 63 -26.58 25.27 -39.07
CA TYR A 63 -26.91 24.04 -39.78
C TYR A 63 -25.65 23.45 -40.43
N TYR A 64 -25.53 22.15 -40.37
CA TYR A 64 -24.53 21.38 -41.08
C TYR A 64 -25.22 20.38 -42.01
N LYS A 65 -25.05 20.53 -43.35
CA LYS A 65 -25.76 19.75 -44.39
C LYS A 65 -27.30 19.66 -44.13
N GLY A 66 -27.88 20.76 -43.71
CA GLY A 66 -29.32 20.88 -43.41
C GLY A 66 -29.76 20.40 -42.04
N ASN A 67 -28.86 19.85 -41.20
CA ASN A 67 -29.18 19.44 -39.84
C ASN A 67 -28.85 20.56 -38.85
N GLU A 68 -29.79 20.89 -37.98
CA GLU A 68 -29.61 21.87 -36.93
C GLU A 68 -28.63 21.37 -35.85
N THR A 69 -27.68 22.21 -35.44
CA THR A 69 -26.67 21.86 -34.47
C THR A 69 -26.84 22.52 -33.11
N ALA A 70 -27.95 23.28 -32.89
CA ALA A 70 -28.24 23.92 -31.60
C ALA A 70 -28.47 22.91 -30.48
N TYR A 71 -29.01 21.74 -30.82
CA TYR A 71 -29.28 20.66 -29.85
C TYR A 71 -28.12 19.73 -29.58
N PHE A 72 -26.93 19.99 -30.16
CA PHE A 72 -25.72 19.17 -29.90
C PHE A 72 -25.35 19.24 -28.43
N ASN A 73 -25.36 18.10 -27.79
CA ASN A 73 -24.73 17.96 -26.48
C ASN A 73 -23.20 17.91 -26.59
N VAL A 74 -22.49 17.81 -25.47
CA VAL A 74 -21.01 17.80 -25.44
C VAL A 74 -20.43 16.61 -26.21
N ASP A 75 -21.06 15.46 -26.12
CA ASP A 75 -20.58 14.23 -26.79
C ASP A 75 -20.83 14.33 -28.32
N ASP A 76 -21.92 14.96 -28.76
CA ASP A 76 -22.20 15.24 -30.18
C ASP A 76 -21.17 16.22 -30.77
N MET A 77 -20.80 17.26 -30.01
CA MET A 77 -19.72 18.19 -30.42
C MET A 77 -18.35 17.48 -30.51
N ASP A 78 -18.07 16.57 -29.58
CA ASP A 78 -16.84 15.78 -29.59
C ASP A 78 -16.81 14.85 -30.82
N ASP A 79 -17.95 14.21 -31.15
CA ASP A 79 -18.09 13.35 -32.32
C ASP A 79 -17.99 14.12 -33.65
N PHE A 80 -18.63 15.29 -33.71
CA PHE A 80 -18.52 16.18 -34.86
C PHE A 80 -17.05 16.57 -35.14
N ARG A 81 -16.32 16.99 -34.09
CA ARG A 81 -14.88 17.30 -34.24
C ARG A 81 -14.05 16.11 -34.69
N LYS A 82 -14.33 14.93 -34.14
CA LYS A 82 -13.63 13.69 -34.46
C LYS A 82 -13.83 13.23 -35.90
N ASN A 83 -15.01 13.46 -36.47
CA ASN A 83 -15.38 12.86 -37.75
C ASN A 83 -15.42 13.87 -38.93
N LYS A 84 -15.65 15.17 -38.65
CA LYS A 84 -15.91 16.16 -39.67
C LYS A 84 -14.87 17.27 -39.76
N VAL A 85 -14.05 17.51 -38.71
CA VAL A 85 -13.18 18.68 -38.63
C VAL A 85 -11.72 18.29 -38.45
N GLY A 86 -10.85 18.81 -39.30
CA GLY A 86 -9.42 18.90 -39.08
C GLY A 86 -9.07 20.31 -38.64
N PHE A 87 -8.42 20.49 -37.48
CA PHE A 87 -8.12 21.79 -36.92
C PHE A 87 -6.59 22.03 -36.86
N ILE A 88 -6.12 23.14 -37.43
CA ILE A 88 -4.74 23.59 -37.42
C ILE A 88 -4.67 24.89 -36.62
N PHE A 89 -3.92 24.89 -35.52
CA PHE A 89 -3.84 25.99 -34.56
C PHE A 89 -2.59 26.84 -34.80
N GLN A 90 -2.62 28.13 -34.46
CA GLN A 90 -1.52 29.05 -34.48
C GLN A 90 -0.32 28.58 -33.64
N ASN A 91 -0.58 28.06 -32.42
CA ASN A 91 0.45 27.58 -31.49
C ASN A 91 0.81 26.10 -31.71
N TYR A 92 0.72 25.57 -32.93
CA TYR A 92 0.95 24.19 -33.36
C TYR A 92 0.05 23.16 -32.60
N ASN A 93 -0.07 23.21 -31.29
CA ASN A 93 -0.79 22.24 -30.45
C ASN A 93 -0.37 20.79 -30.77
N ILE A 94 0.95 20.56 -30.90
CA ILE A 94 1.53 19.25 -31.09
C ILE A 94 1.77 18.60 -29.74
N ILE A 95 1.59 17.27 -29.63
CA ILE A 95 1.98 16.53 -28.44
C ILE A 95 3.50 16.36 -28.48
N GLU A 96 4.21 17.21 -27.76
CA GLU A 96 5.67 17.30 -27.79
C GLU A 96 6.40 16.02 -27.40
N SER A 97 5.81 15.25 -26.48
CA SER A 97 6.35 13.96 -26.01
C SER A 97 6.17 12.81 -27.01
N TYR A 98 5.29 12.98 -28.01
CA TYR A 98 5.03 12.00 -29.05
C TYR A 98 5.96 12.19 -30.26
N THR A 99 6.28 11.08 -30.93
CA THR A 99 6.95 11.14 -32.22
C THR A 99 6.02 11.69 -33.32
N VAL A 100 6.56 12.10 -34.45
CA VAL A 100 5.76 12.48 -35.64
C VAL A 100 4.76 11.38 -35.99
N LEU A 101 5.24 10.13 -36.08
CA LEU A 101 4.37 8.98 -36.34
C LEU A 101 3.25 8.83 -35.28
N GLN A 102 3.57 8.99 -34.00
CA GLN A 102 2.59 8.87 -32.94
C GLN A 102 1.53 9.98 -32.98
N ASN A 103 1.94 11.21 -33.30
CA ASN A 103 1.01 12.33 -33.49
C ASN A 103 0.04 12.10 -34.65
N VAL A 104 0.54 11.63 -35.79
CA VAL A 104 -0.27 11.40 -36.99
C VAL A 104 -1.10 10.12 -36.91
N MET A 105 -0.63 9.09 -36.20
CA MET A 105 -1.42 7.88 -35.95
C MET A 105 -2.58 8.09 -34.99
N LEU A 106 -2.49 9.06 -34.09
CA LEU A 106 -3.44 9.24 -33.00
C LEU A 106 -4.90 9.36 -33.47
N PRO A 107 -5.25 10.18 -34.51
CA PRO A 107 -6.62 10.25 -35.05
C PRO A 107 -7.18 8.89 -35.48
N TYR A 108 -6.39 8.10 -36.21
CA TYR A 108 -6.81 6.78 -36.65
C TYR A 108 -7.06 5.82 -35.51
N GLU A 109 -6.20 5.86 -34.49
CA GLU A 109 -6.35 5.05 -33.28
C GLU A 109 -7.61 5.47 -32.50
N LEU A 110 -7.90 6.76 -32.40
CA LEU A 110 -9.11 7.28 -31.75
C LEU A 110 -10.39 6.86 -32.47
N LYS A 111 -10.32 6.66 -33.82
CA LYS A 111 -11.41 6.09 -34.63
C LYS A 111 -11.54 4.56 -34.48
N GLY A 112 -10.65 3.91 -33.73
CA GLY A 112 -10.67 2.46 -33.51
C GLY A 112 -9.96 1.62 -34.56
N MET A 113 -9.21 2.26 -35.48
CA MET A 113 -8.49 1.56 -36.54
C MET A 113 -7.38 0.64 -36.01
N PRO A 114 -7.20 -0.56 -36.58
CA PRO A 114 -6.09 -1.44 -36.19
C PRO A 114 -4.74 -0.78 -36.38
N THR A 115 -3.81 -1.02 -35.44
CA THR A 115 -2.49 -0.34 -35.40
C THR A 115 -1.67 -0.47 -36.70
N LYS A 116 -1.73 -1.64 -37.37
CA LYS A 116 -0.99 -1.86 -38.65
C LYS A 116 -1.53 -0.96 -39.75
N GLU A 117 -2.84 -0.84 -39.84
CA GLU A 117 -3.50 0.00 -40.85
C GLU A 117 -3.32 1.48 -40.57
N ALA A 118 -3.52 1.90 -39.29
CA ALA A 118 -3.27 3.26 -38.82
C ALA A 118 -1.82 3.69 -39.12
N LYS A 119 -0.84 2.82 -38.88
CA LYS A 119 0.56 3.08 -39.22
C LYS A 119 0.77 3.26 -40.72
N LYS A 120 0.19 2.41 -41.57
CA LYS A 120 0.31 2.50 -43.01
C LYS A 120 -0.24 3.82 -43.56
N LYS A 121 -1.46 4.19 -43.13
CA LYS A 121 -2.09 5.47 -43.55
C LYS A 121 -1.33 6.67 -43.02
N ALA A 122 -0.87 6.64 -41.75
CA ALA A 122 -0.08 7.73 -41.19
C ALA A 122 1.24 7.95 -41.91
N LEU A 123 1.94 6.89 -42.30
CA LEU A 123 3.18 7.01 -43.08
C LEU A 123 2.96 7.67 -44.45
N ALA A 124 1.86 7.30 -45.12
CA ALA A 124 1.53 7.93 -46.42
C ALA A 124 1.31 9.44 -46.31
N ILE A 125 0.58 9.88 -45.26
CA ILE A 125 0.39 11.33 -45.04
C ILE A 125 1.69 12.02 -44.61
N ILE A 126 2.52 11.37 -43.79
CA ILE A 126 3.83 11.90 -43.37
C ILE A 126 4.73 12.13 -44.57
N ASP A 127 4.71 11.21 -45.54
CA ASP A 127 5.45 11.35 -46.79
C ASP A 127 4.90 12.51 -47.63
N GLU A 128 3.57 12.67 -47.73
CA GLU A 128 2.92 13.75 -48.47
C GLU A 128 3.24 15.14 -47.93
N VAL A 129 3.38 15.29 -46.60
CA VAL A 129 3.77 16.57 -45.98
C VAL A 129 5.29 16.77 -45.90
N GLY A 130 6.09 15.82 -46.41
CA GLY A 130 7.55 15.93 -46.48
C GLY A 130 8.26 15.76 -45.13
N LEU A 131 7.78 14.84 -44.26
CA LEU A 131 8.38 14.56 -42.95
C LEU A 131 8.92 13.13 -42.82
N HIS A 132 9.23 12.46 -43.93
CA HIS A 132 9.69 11.08 -43.93
C HIS A 132 10.92 10.84 -43.06
N ASP A 133 11.92 11.73 -43.15
CA ASP A 133 13.17 11.67 -42.39
C ASP A 133 13.02 11.98 -40.90
N LYS A 134 11.86 12.47 -40.46
CA LYS A 134 11.54 12.86 -39.08
C LYS A 134 10.54 11.95 -38.41
N ILE A 135 10.16 10.81 -38.96
CA ILE A 135 9.13 9.90 -38.48
C ILE A 135 9.27 9.57 -36.98
N ASN A 136 10.51 9.33 -36.52
CA ASN A 136 10.84 8.93 -35.17
C ASN A 136 11.22 10.10 -34.25
N ASN A 137 11.37 11.33 -34.78
CA ASN A 137 11.67 12.51 -33.98
C ASN A 137 10.45 12.88 -33.13
N ARG A 138 10.70 13.33 -31.91
CA ARG A 138 9.66 13.84 -31.03
C ARG A 138 9.21 15.24 -31.46
N GLY A 139 7.94 15.58 -31.14
CA GLY A 139 7.42 16.92 -31.44
C GLY A 139 8.26 18.05 -30.87
N ALA A 140 8.87 17.86 -29.70
CA ALA A 140 9.78 18.82 -29.09
C ALA A 140 11.08 19.07 -29.89
N GLU A 141 11.49 18.13 -30.75
CA GLU A 141 12.74 18.16 -31.52
C GLU A 141 12.57 18.80 -32.91
N LEU A 142 11.35 19.14 -33.29
CA LEU A 142 11.00 19.67 -34.59
C LEU A 142 11.17 21.20 -34.65
N SER A 143 11.59 21.72 -35.82
CA SER A 143 11.51 23.15 -36.12
C SER A 143 10.05 23.63 -36.26
N GLY A 144 9.81 24.94 -36.29
CA GLY A 144 8.46 25.52 -36.42
C GLY A 144 7.72 25.01 -37.63
N GLY A 145 8.31 25.07 -38.81
CA GLY A 145 7.74 24.56 -40.06
C GLY A 145 7.50 23.04 -40.04
N GLN A 146 8.42 22.27 -39.45
CA GLN A 146 8.23 20.81 -39.26
C GLN A 146 7.09 20.49 -38.29
N LYS A 147 6.95 21.25 -37.17
CA LYS A 147 5.80 21.14 -36.27
C LYS A 147 4.50 21.41 -37.02
N GLN A 148 4.46 22.47 -37.83
CA GLN A 148 3.26 22.83 -38.60
C GLN A 148 2.89 21.73 -39.59
N ARG A 149 3.88 21.20 -40.35
CA ARG A 149 3.65 20.05 -41.26
C ARG A 149 3.13 18.83 -40.51
N CYS A 150 3.63 18.55 -39.31
CA CYS A 150 3.13 17.43 -38.47
C CYS A 150 1.68 17.65 -38.00
N VAL A 151 1.31 18.87 -37.63
CA VAL A 151 -0.06 19.23 -37.25
C VAL A 151 -1.02 19.13 -38.42
N ILE A 152 -0.60 19.58 -39.62
CA ILE A 152 -1.35 19.41 -40.87
C ILE A 152 -1.57 17.93 -41.16
N ALA A 153 -0.51 17.11 -41.11
CA ALA A 153 -0.62 15.66 -41.29
C ALA A 153 -1.62 15.03 -40.31
N ARG A 154 -1.58 15.45 -39.02
CA ARG A 154 -2.52 14.99 -38.01
C ARG A 154 -3.98 15.42 -38.28
N ALA A 155 -4.17 16.66 -38.76
CA ALA A 155 -5.52 17.15 -39.10
C ALA A 155 -6.12 16.36 -40.26
N LEU A 156 -5.30 16.04 -41.29
CA LEU A 156 -5.69 15.21 -42.44
C LEU A 156 -5.99 13.76 -42.08
N ALA A 157 -5.33 13.20 -41.08
CA ALA A 157 -5.54 11.82 -40.64
C ALA A 157 -6.98 11.56 -40.11
N PHE A 158 -7.73 12.61 -39.83
CA PHE A 158 -9.18 12.51 -39.56
C PHE A 158 -10.00 12.31 -40.82
N GLU A 159 -9.43 12.48 -42.03
CA GLU A 159 -10.17 12.51 -43.30
C GLU A 159 -11.35 13.53 -43.21
N PRO A 160 -11.05 14.80 -42.82
CA PRO A 160 -12.07 15.78 -42.51
C PRO A 160 -12.78 16.32 -43.75
N GLU A 161 -14.05 16.75 -43.57
CA GLU A 161 -14.82 17.50 -44.58
C GLU A 161 -14.52 19.01 -44.48
N ILE A 162 -14.18 19.48 -43.27
CA ILE A 162 -13.83 20.88 -42.96
C ILE A 162 -12.39 20.93 -42.45
N LEU A 163 -11.54 21.72 -43.07
CA LEU A 163 -10.22 22.02 -42.61
C LEU A 163 -10.16 23.47 -42.12
N ALA A 164 -10.03 23.63 -40.82
CA ALA A 164 -10.00 24.92 -40.13
C ALA A 164 -8.57 25.28 -39.74
N CYS A 165 -8.11 26.44 -40.17
CA CYS A 165 -6.76 26.94 -39.94
C CYS A 165 -6.83 28.30 -39.22
N ASP A 166 -6.38 28.35 -37.99
CA ASP A 166 -6.31 29.60 -37.20
C ASP A 166 -4.87 30.12 -37.21
N GLU A 167 -4.60 31.12 -38.08
CA GLU A 167 -3.30 31.73 -38.31
C GLU A 167 -2.16 30.69 -38.55
N PRO A 168 -2.29 29.79 -39.55
CA PRO A 168 -1.40 28.64 -39.73
C PRO A 168 0.06 28.98 -40.00
N THR A 169 0.37 30.22 -40.36
CA THR A 169 1.72 30.73 -40.74
C THR A 169 2.24 31.77 -39.73
N GLY A 170 1.42 32.20 -38.77
CA GLY A 170 1.73 33.33 -37.87
C GLY A 170 3.00 33.23 -37.03
N ASN A 171 3.56 32.03 -36.84
CA ASN A 171 4.79 31.78 -36.09
C ASN A 171 5.97 31.32 -37.02
N LEU A 172 5.85 31.54 -38.34
CA LEU A 172 6.83 31.09 -39.34
C LEU A 172 7.41 32.30 -40.07
N ASP A 173 8.58 32.12 -40.64
CA ASP A 173 9.12 33.07 -41.61
C ASP A 173 8.30 33.02 -42.91
N SER A 174 8.40 34.07 -43.74
CA SER A 174 7.56 34.23 -44.93
C SER A 174 7.76 33.13 -45.97
N GLU A 175 8.99 32.61 -46.12
CA GLU A 175 9.27 31.53 -47.07
C GLU A 175 8.63 30.22 -46.63
N THR A 176 8.86 29.82 -45.37
CA THR A 176 8.21 28.64 -44.77
C THR A 176 6.69 28.81 -44.74
N GLY A 177 6.18 30.03 -44.48
CA GLY A 177 4.74 30.33 -44.46
C GLY A 177 4.11 30.08 -45.83
N ALA A 178 4.72 30.57 -46.92
CA ALA A 178 4.27 30.33 -48.28
C ALA A 178 4.26 28.82 -48.65
N GLU A 179 5.29 28.07 -48.25
CA GLU A 179 5.31 26.60 -48.40
C GLU A 179 4.16 25.90 -47.68
N ILE A 180 3.86 26.33 -46.49
CA ILE A 180 2.78 25.75 -45.68
C ILE A 180 1.40 26.07 -46.33
N MET A 181 1.19 27.29 -46.82
CA MET A 181 -0.05 27.64 -47.50
C MET A 181 -0.24 26.86 -48.79
N ALA A 182 0.81 26.72 -49.59
CA ALA A 182 0.80 25.91 -50.80
C ALA A 182 0.49 24.43 -50.49
N LEU A 183 1.05 23.90 -49.42
CA LEU A 183 0.77 22.54 -48.94
C LEU A 183 -0.71 22.39 -48.56
N ILE A 184 -1.27 23.29 -47.75
CA ILE A 184 -2.70 23.29 -47.36
C ILE A 184 -3.60 23.33 -48.59
N ALA A 185 -3.32 24.22 -49.53
CA ALA A 185 -4.09 24.36 -50.77
C ALA A 185 -4.06 23.10 -51.63
N LYS A 186 -2.90 22.44 -51.73
CA LYS A 186 -2.71 21.20 -52.50
C LYS A 186 -3.52 20.05 -51.97
N ILE A 187 -3.54 19.85 -50.63
CA ILE A 187 -4.11 18.67 -50.00
C ILE A 187 -5.57 18.82 -49.60
N ALA A 188 -6.13 20.00 -49.69
CA ALA A 188 -7.50 20.30 -49.21
C ALA A 188 -8.46 20.68 -50.34
N HIS A 189 -8.16 20.37 -51.59
CA HIS A 189 -8.94 20.78 -52.79
C HIS A 189 -10.36 20.20 -52.83
N ASP A 190 -10.65 19.15 -52.11
CA ASP A 190 -11.98 18.49 -52.03
C ASP A 190 -12.73 18.79 -50.70
N LYS A 191 -12.27 19.78 -49.94
CA LYS A 191 -12.76 20.14 -48.61
C LYS A 191 -13.25 21.58 -48.55
N LEU A 192 -14.01 21.90 -47.50
CA LEU A 192 -14.22 23.29 -47.09
C LEU A 192 -12.99 23.72 -46.28
N VAL A 193 -12.23 24.68 -46.75
CA VAL A 193 -11.07 25.24 -46.08
C VAL A 193 -11.42 26.59 -45.49
N LEU A 194 -11.23 26.78 -44.18
CA LEU A 194 -11.44 28.06 -43.50
C LEU A 194 -10.07 28.52 -42.93
N VAL A 195 -9.55 29.64 -43.43
CA VAL A 195 -8.27 30.19 -42.99
C VAL A 195 -8.48 31.54 -42.34
N VAL A 196 -8.25 31.64 -41.05
CA VAL A 196 -8.14 32.93 -40.38
C VAL A 196 -6.71 33.41 -40.52
N THR A 197 -6.55 34.62 -41.02
CA THR A 197 -5.22 35.26 -41.20
C THR A 197 -5.28 36.75 -40.97
N HIS A 198 -4.17 37.32 -40.53
CA HIS A 198 -3.92 38.76 -40.55
C HIS A 198 -3.04 39.18 -41.75
N ASN A 199 -2.49 38.19 -42.49
CA ASN A 199 -1.72 38.40 -43.74
C ASN A 199 -2.48 37.80 -44.90
N TYR A 200 -3.30 38.62 -45.57
CA TYR A 200 -4.13 38.17 -46.68
C TYR A 200 -3.30 37.78 -47.92
N GLU A 201 -2.16 38.45 -48.18
CA GLU A 201 -1.29 38.21 -49.34
C GLU A 201 -0.84 36.74 -49.46
N GLU A 202 -0.63 36.05 -48.33
CA GLU A 202 -0.24 34.63 -48.32
C GLU A 202 -1.38 33.68 -48.74
N VAL A 203 -2.64 34.08 -48.54
CA VAL A 203 -3.84 33.25 -48.76
C VAL A 203 -4.48 33.60 -50.11
N GLU A 204 -4.35 34.85 -50.57
CA GLU A 204 -4.99 35.38 -51.79
C GLU A 204 -4.81 34.44 -53.01
N PRO A 205 -3.65 33.89 -53.35
CA PRO A 205 -3.47 33.00 -54.50
C PRO A 205 -4.38 31.79 -54.51
N TYR A 206 -4.82 31.33 -53.35
CA TYR A 206 -5.61 30.11 -53.14
C TYR A 206 -7.07 30.41 -52.83
N ALA A 207 -7.41 31.59 -52.32
CA ALA A 207 -8.74 31.94 -51.83
C ALA A 207 -9.77 31.93 -52.97
N THR A 208 -10.90 31.30 -52.70
CA THR A 208 -12.10 31.37 -53.54
C THR A 208 -13.09 32.42 -53.05
N ARG A 209 -12.96 32.77 -51.75
CA ARG A 209 -13.85 33.70 -51.05
C ARG A 209 -13.11 34.40 -49.93
N GLU A 210 -13.44 35.68 -49.71
CA GLU A 210 -12.90 36.52 -48.66
C GLU A 210 -14.04 36.99 -47.74
N LEU A 211 -13.91 36.78 -46.44
CA LEU A 211 -14.79 37.27 -45.41
C LEU A 211 -14.06 38.27 -44.54
N THR A 212 -14.57 39.48 -44.40
CA THR A 212 -14.01 40.50 -43.50
C THR A 212 -14.87 40.64 -42.26
N ILE A 213 -14.28 40.38 -41.09
CA ILE A 213 -14.96 40.51 -39.78
C ILE A 213 -14.44 41.78 -39.08
N VAL A 214 -15.36 42.65 -38.66
CA VAL A 214 -15.05 43.87 -37.91
C VAL A 214 -16.02 43.98 -36.72
N ASP A 215 -15.48 44.15 -35.50
CA ASP A 215 -16.22 44.30 -34.28
C ASP A 215 -17.34 43.25 -34.02
N GLY A 216 -17.10 42.04 -34.49
CA GLY A 216 -18.04 40.91 -34.36
C GLY A 216 -19.08 40.82 -35.46
N PHE A 217 -19.09 41.71 -36.43
CA PHE A 217 -19.98 41.68 -37.58
C PHE A 217 -19.27 41.15 -38.83
N LEU A 218 -19.99 40.46 -39.68
CA LEU A 218 -19.57 40.18 -41.04
C LEU A 218 -19.72 41.48 -41.89
N TYR A 219 -18.59 42.17 -42.10
CA TYR A 219 -18.57 43.46 -42.79
C TYR A 219 -18.61 43.30 -44.29
N GLU A 220 -17.87 42.38 -44.87
CA GLU A 220 -17.82 42.09 -46.28
C GLU A 220 -17.73 40.59 -46.58
N ASP A 221 -18.41 40.12 -47.60
CA ASP A 221 -18.46 38.77 -48.13
C ASP A 221 -18.24 38.82 -49.65
N LYS A 222 -16.99 38.57 -50.09
CA LYS A 222 -16.56 38.72 -51.45
C LYS A 222 -16.23 37.37 -52.08
N ILE A 223 -16.95 36.99 -53.10
CA ILE A 223 -16.64 35.82 -53.92
C ILE A 223 -15.54 36.20 -54.93
N LEU A 224 -14.40 35.52 -54.85
CA LEU A 224 -13.23 35.74 -55.70
C LEU A 224 -13.23 34.80 -56.92
N ARG A 225 -13.67 33.56 -56.69
CA ARG A 225 -13.81 32.53 -57.73
C ARG A 225 -15.08 31.70 -57.46
N GLU A 226 -15.85 31.47 -58.48
CA GLU A 226 -17.07 30.62 -58.33
C GLU A 226 -16.64 29.15 -58.21
N VAL A 227 -17.25 28.46 -57.24
CA VAL A 227 -17.13 27.01 -57.04
C VAL A 227 -18.53 26.38 -57.20
N PRO A 228 -18.60 25.11 -57.66
CA PRO A 228 -19.90 24.41 -57.72
C PRO A 228 -20.56 24.37 -56.36
N ARG A 229 -21.82 24.82 -56.29
CA ARG A 229 -22.62 24.85 -55.03
C ARG A 229 -23.54 23.65 -55.04
N ASP A 230 -23.05 22.51 -54.51
CA ASP A 230 -23.86 21.33 -54.31
C ASP A 230 -24.59 21.42 -52.95
N GLU A 231 -25.92 21.36 -52.95
CA GLU A 231 -26.72 21.24 -51.76
C GLU A 231 -26.77 19.76 -51.33
N GLU A 232 -25.73 19.30 -50.69
CA GLU A 232 -25.78 17.98 -50.02
C GLU A 232 -26.65 18.05 -48.76
N LYS A 233 -27.81 17.41 -48.80
CA LYS A 233 -28.62 17.12 -47.61
C LYS A 233 -28.25 15.69 -47.17
N GLU A 234 -27.57 15.58 -46.08
CA GLU A 234 -27.21 14.31 -45.45
C GLU A 234 -27.86 14.22 -44.06
N VAL A 235 -28.50 13.10 -43.73
CA VAL A 235 -28.96 12.89 -42.35
C VAL A 235 -27.74 12.60 -41.49
N LEU A 236 -27.43 13.52 -40.58
CA LEU A 236 -26.35 13.33 -39.62
C LEU A 236 -26.75 12.24 -38.63
N ASN A 237 -26.20 11.05 -38.81
CA ASN A 237 -26.20 10.03 -37.77
C ASN A 237 -25.00 10.28 -36.87
N LEU A 238 -25.23 10.99 -35.77
CA LEU A 238 -24.21 11.17 -34.68
C LEU A 238 -24.32 9.99 -33.72
N ASP A 239 -24.09 8.81 -34.23
CA ASP A 239 -23.95 7.62 -33.36
C ASP A 239 -22.56 7.66 -32.73
N TYR A 240 -22.48 8.18 -31.51
CA TYR A 240 -21.26 8.18 -30.74
C TYR A 240 -20.69 6.77 -30.61
N VAL A 241 -19.62 6.48 -31.29
CA VAL A 241 -18.85 5.24 -31.15
C VAL A 241 -17.76 5.45 -30.08
N PRO A 242 -17.92 4.86 -28.89
CA PRO A 242 -16.92 4.99 -27.84
C PRO A 242 -15.58 4.42 -28.27
N ILE A 243 -14.50 5.07 -27.89
CA ILE A 243 -13.15 4.55 -28.13
C ILE A 243 -13.00 3.22 -27.39
N PRO A 244 -12.55 2.16 -28.07
CA PRO A 244 -12.35 0.86 -27.40
C PRO A 244 -11.43 0.98 -26.19
N LYS A 245 -11.78 0.40 -25.05
CA LYS A 245 -10.98 0.46 -23.81
C LYS A 245 -9.54 0.02 -24.02
N LYS A 246 -9.30 -0.92 -24.93
CA LYS A 246 -7.96 -1.37 -25.32
C LYS A 246 -7.11 -0.24 -25.90
N ILE A 247 -7.72 0.69 -26.65
CA ILE A 247 -7.03 1.85 -27.19
C ILE A 247 -6.78 2.88 -26.10
N ASN A 248 -7.75 3.15 -25.21
CA ASN A 248 -7.53 4.01 -24.07
C ASN A 248 -6.39 3.51 -23.17
N PHE A 249 -6.28 2.20 -22.96
CA PHE A 249 -5.16 1.58 -22.25
C PHE A 249 -3.82 1.75 -22.99
N LYS A 250 -3.81 1.56 -24.31
CA LYS A 250 -2.59 1.75 -25.12
C LYS A 250 -2.10 3.20 -25.10
N VAL A 251 -3.02 4.16 -25.19
CA VAL A 251 -2.71 5.60 -25.09
C VAL A 251 -2.16 5.92 -23.71
N ALA A 252 -2.77 5.41 -22.66
CA ALA A 252 -2.31 5.58 -21.28
C ALA A 252 -0.87 5.06 -21.09
N LEU A 253 -0.59 3.84 -21.57
CA LEU A 253 0.76 3.25 -21.53
C LEU A 253 1.78 4.08 -22.33
N ARG A 254 1.40 4.57 -23.52
CA ARG A 254 2.23 5.45 -24.34
C ARG A 254 2.56 6.76 -23.62
N ASN A 255 1.58 7.38 -22.97
CA ASN A 255 1.78 8.61 -22.21
C ASN A 255 2.81 8.40 -21.09
N LEU A 256 2.75 7.27 -20.38
CA LEU A 256 3.70 6.93 -19.33
C LEU A 256 5.13 6.74 -19.86
N ILE A 257 5.28 6.01 -20.98
CA ILE A 257 6.58 5.74 -21.58
C ILE A 257 7.20 7.01 -22.17
N ASN A 258 6.39 7.84 -22.84
CA ASN A 258 6.89 9.03 -23.53
C ASN A 258 7.22 10.20 -22.60
N THR A 259 6.73 10.21 -21.35
CA THR A 259 7.03 11.24 -20.34
C THR A 259 7.82 10.69 -19.15
N PRO A 260 9.04 10.13 -19.33
CA PRO A 260 9.74 9.37 -18.29
C PRO A 260 10.02 10.19 -17.03
N LYS A 261 10.43 11.46 -17.15
CA LYS A 261 10.70 12.32 -15.99
C LYS A 261 9.44 12.51 -15.11
N LYS A 262 8.29 12.80 -15.73
CA LYS A 262 7.01 12.98 -15.02
C LYS A 262 6.52 11.65 -14.44
N THR A 263 6.70 10.55 -15.18
CA THR A 263 6.31 9.20 -14.76
C THR A 263 7.16 8.72 -13.56
N ILE A 264 8.49 8.88 -13.60
CA ILE A 264 9.38 8.53 -12.49
C ILE A 264 9.02 9.33 -11.24
N PHE A 265 8.81 10.65 -11.38
CA PHE A 265 8.46 11.49 -10.23
C PHE A 265 7.10 11.09 -9.61
N SER A 266 6.07 10.85 -10.43
CA SER A 266 4.77 10.36 -9.94
C SER A 266 4.87 8.98 -9.32
N SER A 267 5.65 8.08 -9.92
CA SER A 267 5.90 6.73 -9.39
C SER A 267 6.61 6.76 -8.04
N LEU A 268 7.54 7.70 -7.84
CA LEU A 268 8.25 7.86 -6.56
C LEU A 268 7.30 8.32 -5.45
N VAL A 269 6.36 9.22 -5.76
CA VAL A 269 5.32 9.65 -4.79
C VAL A 269 4.41 8.48 -4.43
N ILE A 270 3.96 7.69 -5.43
CA ILE A 270 3.15 6.49 -5.20
C ILE A 270 3.95 5.46 -4.40
N PHE A 271 5.24 5.28 -4.70
CA PHE A 271 6.12 4.35 -3.98
C PHE A 271 6.18 4.67 -2.48
N PHE A 272 6.46 5.92 -2.12
CA PHE A 272 6.48 6.30 -0.71
C PHE A 272 5.12 6.12 -0.05
N ALA A 273 4.03 6.49 -0.72
CA ALA A 273 2.69 6.29 -0.19
C ALA A 273 2.40 4.79 0.05
N CYS A 274 2.71 3.93 -0.92
CA CYS A 274 2.54 2.49 -0.83
C CYS A 274 3.43 1.89 0.26
N PHE A 275 4.70 2.29 0.33
CA PHE A 275 5.65 1.78 1.31
C PHE A 275 5.24 2.15 2.75
N PHE A 276 4.85 3.41 2.98
CA PHE A 276 4.38 3.85 4.30
C PHE A 276 3.08 3.15 4.71
N MET A 277 2.15 2.98 3.78
CA MET A 277 0.89 2.27 4.07
C MET A 277 1.13 0.81 4.40
N LEU A 278 2.01 0.13 3.67
CA LEU A 278 2.39 -1.26 3.96
C LEU A 278 3.11 -1.36 5.30
N SER A 279 4.08 -0.46 5.57
CA SER A 279 4.82 -0.42 6.85
C SER A 279 3.90 -0.19 8.04
N LEU A 280 2.96 0.73 7.91
CA LEU A 280 1.98 1.02 8.94
C LEU A 280 1.06 -0.18 9.20
N TYR A 281 0.61 -0.83 8.12
CA TYR A 281 -0.18 -2.05 8.24
C TYR A 281 0.61 -3.16 8.96
N GLN A 282 1.86 -3.41 8.54
CA GLN A 282 2.71 -4.42 9.16
C GLN A 282 3.02 -4.10 10.63
N PHE A 283 3.19 -2.82 10.96
CA PHE A 283 3.38 -2.38 12.34
C PHE A 283 2.15 -2.64 13.20
N ILE A 284 0.95 -2.35 12.68
CA ILE A 284 -0.31 -2.64 13.38
C ILE A 284 -0.48 -4.15 13.55
N ASP A 285 -0.26 -4.93 12.48
CA ASP A 285 -0.33 -6.39 12.51
C ASP A 285 0.68 -6.99 13.51
N TYR A 286 1.89 -6.45 13.56
CA TYR A 286 2.91 -6.82 14.53
C TYR A 286 2.46 -6.54 15.97
N ILE A 287 1.90 -5.37 16.26
CA ILE A 287 1.38 -5.03 17.59
C ILE A 287 0.22 -5.95 17.98
N TYR A 288 -0.69 -6.25 17.04
CA TYR A 288 -1.84 -7.11 17.31
C TYR A 288 -1.49 -8.59 17.47
N ASN A 289 -0.53 -9.07 16.68
CA ASN A 289 -0.13 -10.49 16.68
C ASN A 289 1.07 -10.76 17.58
N THR A 290 1.88 -9.75 17.89
CA THR A 290 2.80 -9.83 19.01
C THR A 290 1.90 -9.58 20.23
N GLU A 291 1.36 -10.67 20.81
CA GLU A 291 0.86 -10.61 22.17
C GLU A 291 1.92 -9.87 22.95
N VAL A 292 1.54 -8.72 23.50
CA VAL A 292 2.38 -7.99 24.42
C VAL A 292 2.75 -9.02 25.47
N THR A 293 3.97 -9.50 25.43
CA THR A 293 4.53 -10.37 26.45
C THR A 293 4.77 -9.51 27.67
N THR A 294 3.69 -9.00 28.23
CA THR A 294 3.66 -8.62 29.62
C THR A 294 3.84 -9.91 30.39
N SER A 295 5.04 -10.11 30.92
CA SER A 295 5.41 -11.15 31.89
C SER A 295 4.44 -12.32 31.92
N ASN A 296 4.50 -13.17 30.88
CA ASN A 296 3.74 -14.39 30.89
C ASN A 296 4.36 -15.27 31.97
N GLU A 297 3.66 -15.48 33.06
CA GLU A 297 4.05 -16.40 34.13
C GLU A 297 4.24 -17.84 33.62
N PHE A 298 3.70 -18.12 32.42
CA PHE A 298 3.84 -19.41 31.74
C PHE A 298 4.76 -19.30 30.53
N HIS A 299 5.98 -19.77 30.67
CA HIS A 299 7.00 -19.75 29.62
C HIS A 299 6.73 -20.77 28.50
N TYR A 300 5.87 -21.76 28.75
CA TYR A 300 5.43 -22.73 27.76
C TYR A 300 3.94 -22.53 27.44
N LYS A 301 3.66 -22.15 26.18
CA LYS A 301 2.32 -21.85 25.69
C LYS A 301 1.74 -23.03 24.92
N ASP A 302 0.77 -23.71 25.51
CA ASP A 302 0.01 -24.76 24.85
C ASP A 302 -1.50 -24.52 25.01
N GLU A 303 -2.28 -24.70 23.93
CA GLU A 303 -3.73 -24.55 23.95
C GLU A 303 -4.41 -25.58 24.86
N ASN A 304 -3.78 -26.71 25.07
CA ASN A 304 -4.26 -27.83 25.86
C ASN A 304 -3.60 -27.92 27.23
N LYS A 305 -2.77 -26.94 27.63
CA LYS A 305 -2.21 -26.83 28.97
C LYS A 305 -3.03 -25.86 29.79
N TYR A 306 -3.48 -26.31 30.94
CA TYR A 306 -4.25 -25.52 31.90
C TYR A 306 -3.61 -25.57 33.29
N ALA A 307 -3.54 -24.42 33.93
CA ALA A 307 -3.22 -24.31 35.35
C ALA A 307 -4.51 -24.14 36.14
N ILE A 308 -4.72 -24.98 37.14
CA ILE A 308 -5.87 -24.95 38.06
C ILE A 308 -5.35 -24.45 39.40
N CYS A 309 -5.91 -23.35 39.88
CA CYS A 309 -5.45 -22.67 41.08
C CYS A 309 -6.57 -22.58 42.12
N SER A 310 -6.23 -22.72 43.40
CA SER A 310 -7.13 -22.45 44.51
C SER A 310 -7.16 -20.95 44.83
N LYS A 311 -8.31 -20.47 45.34
CA LYS A 311 -8.43 -19.07 45.77
C LYS A 311 -7.97 -18.85 47.23
N ASN A 312 -8.31 -19.75 48.14
CA ASN A 312 -8.13 -19.54 49.56
C ASN A 312 -7.67 -20.79 50.31
N GLU A 313 -7.99 -21.96 49.81
CA GLU A 313 -7.69 -23.26 50.46
C GLU A 313 -7.00 -24.13 49.40
N GLY A 314 -6.13 -25.03 49.84
CA GLY A 314 -5.43 -25.93 48.92
C GLY A 314 -6.36 -26.75 48.02
N ILE A 315 -5.84 -27.35 46.97
CA ILE A 315 -6.57 -28.28 46.10
C ILE A 315 -6.41 -29.68 46.72
N THR A 316 -7.53 -30.34 47.07
CA THR A 316 -7.48 -31.69 47.63
C THR A 316 -7.29 -32.73 46.51
N GLU A 317 -6.70 -33.87 46.85
CA GLU A 317 -6.57 -35.01 45.92
C GLU A 317 -7.92 -35.48 45.36
N GLU A 318 -8.99 -35.45 46.21
CA GLU A 318 -10.35 -35.76 45.79
C GLU A 318 -10.84 -34.79 44.71
N ALA A 319 -10.54 -33.52 44.84
CA ALA A 319 -10.85 -32.50 43.84
C ALA A 319 -10.04 -32.70 42.55
N ILE A 320 -8.76 -33.03 42.66
CA ILE A 320 -7.92 -33.33 41.50
C ILE A 320 -8.51 -34.52 40.73
N ASN A 321 -8.84 -35.61 41.41
CA ASN A 321 -9.45 -36.79 40.78
C ASN A 321 -10.82 -36.52 40.16
N ALA A 322 -11.59 -35.58 40.72
CA ALA A 322 -12.88 -35.16 40.16
C ALA A 322 -12.73 -34.30 38.91
N ILE A 323 -11.68 -33.48 38.83
CA ILE A 323 -11.40 -32.58 37.70
C ILE A 323 -10.74 -33.33 36.55
N ILE A 324 -9.72 -34.14 36.89
CA ILE A 324 -8.90 -34.88 35.94
C ILE A 324 -9.49 -36.26 35.74
N ARG A 325 -10.16 -36.47 34.62
CA ARG A 325 -10.67 -37.79 34.18
C ARG A 325 -9.64 -38.42 33.23
N ASP A 326 -9.63 -39.78 33.19
CA ASP A 326 -8.92 -40.55 32.19
C ASP A 326 -7.39 -40.49 32.21
N ASN A 327 -6.76 -40.49 33.40
CA ASN A 327 -5.30 -40.54 33.56
C ASN A 327 -4.52 -39.50 32.72
N LEU A 328 -5.07 -38.31 32.59
CA LEU A 328 -4.34 -37.23 31.97
C LEU A 328 -3.07 -36.89 32.77
N PRO A 329 -1.96 -36.60 32.14
CA PRO A 329 -0.76 -36.18 32.83
C PRO A 329 -1.00 -34.84 33.53
N TYR A 330 -0.79 -34.81 34.82
CA TYR A 330 -0.86 -33.61 35.63
C TYR A 330 0.36 -33.52 36.56
N ILE A 331 0.65 -32.31 36.96
CA ILE A 331 1.76 -32.00 37.84
C ILE A 331 1.25 -31.04 38.88
N ILE A 332 1.58 -31.37 40.12
CA ILE A 332 1.35 -30.51 41.26
C ILE A 332 2.48 -29.52 41.33
N ASN A 333 2.19 -28.26 41.03
CA ASN A 333 3.14 -27.19 41.18
C ASN A 333 2.92 -26.51 42.53
N PRO A 334 3.83 -26.64 43.47
CA PRO A 334 3.71 -25.95 44.75
C PRO A 334 3.79 -24.43 44.61
N ILE A 335 4.20 -23.92 43.41
CA ILE A 335 4.51 -22.50 43.20
C ILE A 335 4.14 -22.08 41.80
N LEU A 336 3.58 -20.86 41.65
CA LEU A 336 3.04 -20.30 40.44
C LEU A 336 4.09 -19.93 39.37
N GLU A 337 5.36 -19.75 39.73
CA GLU A 337 6.38 -19.21 38.84
C GLU A 337 7.58 -20.12 38.69
N SER A 338 7.96 -20.46 37.47
CA SER A 338 9.29 -20.97 37.19
C SER A 338 10.29 -19.80 37.14
N GLN A 339 11.32 -19.85 37.99
CA GLN A 339 12.34 -18.82 38.00
C GLN A 339 13.34 -19.03 36.84
N ARG A 340 13.72 -17.92 36.21
CA ARG A 340 14.81 -17.93 35.23
C ARG A 340 16.11 -18.28 35.90
N SER A 341 16.79 -19.30 35.42
CA SER A 341 18.03 -19.81 36.01
C SER A 341 19.15 -19.83 34.98
N VAL A 342 20.33 -19.48 35.46
CA VAL A 342 21.56 -19.61 34.68
C VAL A 342 22.19 -20.97 34.99
N CYS A 343 22.17 -21.85 34.00
CA CYS A 343 22.76 -23.19 34.11
C CYS A 343 24.09 -23.24 33.34
N TYR A 344 25.05 -23.88 33.92
CA TYR A 344 26.35 -24.09 33.28
C TYR A 344 26.44 -25.48 32.63
N VAL A 345 27.05 -25.55 31.47
CA VAL A 345 27.21 -26.79 30.70
C VAL A 345 28.64 -27.29 30.80
N TYR A 346 28.78 -28.57 31.10
CA TYR A 346 30.05 -29.22 31.31
C TYR A 346 30.25 -30.39 30.35
N ASP A 347 31.47 -30.52 29.84
CA ASP A 347 31.99 -31.69 29.12
C ASP A 347 33.00 -32.38 30.02
N GLY A 348 32.56 -33.42 30.76
CA GLY A 348 33.34 -33.97 31.86
C GLY A 348 33.54 -32.96 33.01
N ALA A 349 34.78 -32.55 33.27
CA ALA A 349 35.12 -31.55 34.30
C ALA A 349 35.14 -30.11 33.74
N ASP A 350 35.21 -29.95 32.42
CA ASP A 350 35.42 -28.65 31.80
C ASP A 350 34.12 -27.91 31.51
N LYS A 351 34.01 -26.66 31.95
CA LYS A 351 32.91 -25.79 31.66
C LYS A 351 32.95 -25.35 30.22
N CYS A 352 31.99 -25.77 29.41
CA CYS A 352 31.96 -25.52 27.96
C CYS A 352 30.87 -24.57 27.50
N GLY A 353 29.91 -24.18 28.37
CA GLY A 353 28.85 -23.28 27.98
C GLY A 353 28.01 -22.81 29.13
N LYS A 354 26.97 -22.03 28.77
CA LYS A 354 25.98 -21.50 29.72
C LYS A 354 24.61 -21.38 28.99
N ILE A 355 23.56 -21.83 29.66
CA ILE A 355 22.16 -21.71 29.24
C ILE A 355 21.45 -20.83 30.26
N ASP A 356 20.75 -19.83 29.80
CA ASP A 356 19.90 -18.98 30.61
C ASP A 356 18.46 -19.30 30.21
N ALA A 357 17.75 -20.04 31.06
CA ALA A 357 16.49 -20.66 30.71
C ALA A 357 15.52 -20.74 31.89
N TYR A 358 14.26 -20.92 31.56
CA TYR A 358 13.22 -21.32 32.49
C TYR A 358 13.11 -22.84 32.52
N PHE A 359 12.60 -23.39 33.61
CA PHE A 359 12.35 -24.82 33.73
C PHE A 359 10.87 -25.12 33.54
N GLU A 360 10.58 -26.23 32.89
CA GLU A 360 9.25 -26.76 32.66
C GLU A 360 9.26 -28.29 32.74
N THR A 361 8.12 -28.90 32.89
CA THR A 361 8.05 -30.35 32.99
C THR A 361 7.87 -31.00 31.65
N TYR A 362 8.13 -32.31 31.56
CA TYR A 362 7.89 -33.08 30.36
C TYR A 362 6.43 -33.06 29.95
N TYR A 363 6.23 -33.02 28.63
CA TYR A 363 4.99 -33.42 28.04
C TYR A 363 5.27 -34.26 26.77
N THR A 364 4.25 -34.89 26.21
CA THR A 364 4.39 -36.07 25.35
C THR A 364 4.76 -35.81 23.88
N ASP A 365 4.85 -34.57 23.44
CA ASP A 365 4.87 -34.24 22.00
C ASP A 365 6.20 -33.63 21.54
N TYR A 366 7.33 -34.32 21.89
CA TYR A 366 8.65 -33.90 21.49
C TYR A 366 8.96 -34.18 20.03
N ASP A 367 9.47 -33.19 19.30
CA ASP A 367 9.98 -33.32 17.94
C ASP A 367 11.42 -32.74 17.87
N PRO A 368 12.46 -33.56 18.21
CA PRO A 368 13.80 -33.05 18.32
C PRO A 368 14.38 -32.56 16.99
N THR A 369 14.80 -31.30 16.97
CA THR A 369 15.55 -30.74 15.84
C THR A 369 17.02 -31.20 15.87
N VAL A 370 17.56 -31.42 17.07
CA VAL A 370 18.93 -31.94 17.31
C VAL A 370 18.90 -32.89 18.50
N GLY A 371 19.57 -34.03 18.40
CA GLY A 371 19.62 -35.02 19.45
C GLY A 371 18.44 -36.00 19.45
N LYS A 372 18.01 -36.46 20.60
CA LYS A 372 16.92 -37.43 20.77
C LYS A 372 15.92 -37.00 21.82
N LYS A 373 14.76 -37.70 21.86
CA LYS A 373 13.76 -37.54 22.94
C LYS A 373 14.35 -38.05 24.26
N PRO A 374 13.98 -37.41 25.39
CA PRO A 374 14.37 -37.93 26.69
C PRO A 374 13.70 -39.26 26.99
N GLU A 375 14.45 -40.21 27.47
CA GLU A 375 14.02 -41.57 27.85
C GLU A 375 14.18 -41.85 29.34
N GLY A 376 15.10 -41.12 29.99
CA GLY A 376 15.41 -41.25 31.42
C GLY A 376 14.88 -40.09 32.24
N GLU A 377 14.66 -40.31 33.52
CA GLU A 377 14.19 -39.28 34.48
C GLU A 377 15.23 -38.16 34.66
N ASP A 378 16.52 -38.46 34.56
CA ASP A 378 17.66 -37.52 34.71
C ASP A 378 18.09 -36.85 33.40
N GLU A 379 17.29 -36.90 32.38
CA GLU A 379 17.59 -36.32 31.07
C GLU A 379 16.85 -34.96 30.90
N LEU A 380 17.55 -33.99 30.35
CA LEU A 380 16.99 -32.66 30.03
C LEU A 380 16.74 -32.52 28.53
N TYR A 381 15.73 -31.71 28.20
CA TYR A 381 15.42 -31.38 26.84
C TYR A 381 15.25 -29.86 26.71
N LEU A 382 15.80 -29.26 25.66
CA LEU A 382 15.82 -27.80 25.49
C LEU A 382 14.83 -27.37 24.42
N LEU A 383 13.88 -26.53 24.78
CA LEU A 383 13.03 -25.82 23.84
C LEU A 383 13.63 -24.45 23.53
N VAL A 384 13.78 -24.17 22.26
CA VAL A 384 14.39 -22.93 21.76
C VAL A 384 13.40 -22.22 20.86
N PRO A 385 13.10 -20.93 21.08
CA PRO A 385 12.23 -20.16 20.21
C PRO A 385 12.67 -20.17 18.75
N ASP A 386 11.74 -20.15 17.82
CA ASP A 386 12.02 -20.17 16.37
C ASP A 386 12.96 -19.06 15.90
N MET A 387 12.99 -17.95 16.62
CA MET A 387 13.81 -16.79 16.30
C MET A 387 15.26 -16.91 16.79
N VAL A 388 15.58 -17.91 17.64
CA VAL A 388 16.90 -18.08 18.25
C VAL A 388 17.75 -19.05 17.44
N SER A 389 19.01 -18.70 17.22
CA SER A 389 19.95 -19.57 16.48
C SER A 389 20.33 -20.80 17.30
N LEU A 390 20.11 -21.98 16.74
CA LEU A 390 20.48 -23.26 17.35
C LEU A 390 21.99 -23.51 17.41
N LYS A 391 22.79 -22.80 16.62
CA LYS A 391 24.22 -23.05 16.49
C LYS A 391 24.97 -23.04 17.82
N LYS A 392 24.54 -22.18 18.74
CA LYS A 392 25.14 -22.09 20.10
C LYS A 392 24.81 -23.33 20.94
N TYR A 393 23.61 -23.85 20.83
CA TYR A 393 23.06 -24.89 21.72
C TYR A 393 23.31 -26.29 21.18
N SER A 394 23.40 -26.49 19.87
CA SER A 394 23.62 -27.79 19.23
C SER A 394 24.90 -28.49 19.73
N SER A 395 25.94 -27.72 20.08
CA SER A 395 27.20 -28.25 20.64
C SER A 395 27.10 -28.66 22.11
N MET A 396 25.97 -28.43 22.77
CA MET A 396 25.73 -28.73 24.18
C MET A 396 24.95 -30.04 24.36
N VAL A 397 24.40 -30.62 23.30
CA VAL A 397 23.72 -31.93 23.33
C VAL A 397 24.74 -32.99 23.75
N ASP A 398 24.29 -33.98 24.52
CA ASP A 398 25.04 -35.04 25.18
C ASP A 398 26.01 -34.60 26.32
N LYS A 399 25.93 -33.32 26.71
CA LYS A 399 26.69 -32.76 27.82
C LYS A 399 25.83 -32.59 29.07
N TYR A 400 26.51 -32.35 30.19
CA TYR A 400 25.85 -32.19 31.48
C TYR A 400 25.56 -30.72 31.78
N VAL A 401 24.32 -30.44 32.12
CA VAL A 401 23.82 -29.13 32.55
C VAL A 401 23.78 -29.14 34.09
N GLU A 402 24.53 -28.25 34.69
CA GLU A 402 24.54 -28.06 36.14
C GLU A 402 23.41 -27.13 36.52
N THR A 403 22.50 -27.66 37.29
CA THR A 403 21.41 -26.93 37.93
C THR A 403 21.75 -26.70 39.41
N ARG A 404 20.86 -26.01 40.12
CA ARG A 404 21.03 -25.84 41.58
C ARG A 404 20.84 -27.14 42.36
N ALA A 405 20.11 -28.09 41.81
CA ALA A 405 19.84 -29.35 42.45
C ALA A 405 20.94 -30.39 42.15
N SER A 406 21.33 -30.57 40.89
CA SER A 406 22.27 -31.59 40.46
C SER A 406 22.73 -31.34 39.00
N LYS A 407 23.53 -32.25 38.46
CA LYS A 407 23.94 -32.28 37.05
C LYS A 407 23.08 -33.29 36.27
N TYR A 408 22.45 -32.85 35.23
CA TYR A 408 21.58 -33.63 34.36
C TYR A 408 22.05 -33.61 32.92
N LYS A 409 21.84 -34.69 32.17
CA LYS A 409 22.31 -34.79 30.78
C LYS A 409 21.32 -34.11 29.81
N LEU A 410 21.80 -33.19 28.99
CA LEU A 410 21.00 -32.60 27.89
C LEU A 410 21.03 -33.56 26.69
N VAL A 411 19.85 -34.14 26.32
CA VAL A 411 19.78 -35.18 25.29
C VAL A 411 19.21 -34.67 23.96
N GLY A 412 18.44 -33.58 23.96
CA GLY A 412 17.84 -33.07 22.73
C GLY A 412 17.46 -31.60 22.81
N ILE A 413 17.25 -31.04 21.62
CA ILE A 413 16.84 -29.66 21.42
C ILE A 413 15.73 -29.63 20.39
N GLU A 414 14.67 -28.93 20.67
CA GLU A 414 13.57 -28.65 19.77
C GLU A 414 13.46 -27.15 19.48
N ARG A 415 13.27 -26.82 18.21
CA ARG A 415 12.95 -25.47 17.81
C ARG A 415 11.44 -25.35 17.68
N THR A 416 10.84 -24.41 18.41
CA THR A 416 9.38 -24.35 18.52
C THR A 416 8.89 -22.92 18.71
N ASN A 417 7.66 -22.64 18.25
CA ASN A 417 6.93 -21.40 18.50
C ASN A 417 6.08 -21.43 19.77
N LYS A 418 6.15 -22.54 20.54
CA LYS A 418 5.40 -22.72 21.78
C LYS A 418 6.05 -22.01 22.98
N VAL A 419 7.27 -21.50 22.81
CA VAL A 419 8.02 -20.79 23.86
C VAL A 419 8.49 -19.43 23.35
N ASP A 420 8.48 -18.43 24.20
CA ASP A 420 9.06 -17.10 23.90
C ASP A 420 10.52 -17.00 24.35
N ASP A 421 10.88 -17.72 25.39
CA ASP A 421 12.22 -17.82 25.95
C ASP A 421 12.75 -19.24 25.82
N ILE A 422 14.01 -19.42 26.20
CA ILE A 422 14.62 -20.74 26.26
C ILE A 422 14.06 -21.48 27.48
N VAL A 423 13.53 -22.68 27.27
CA VAL A 423 12.94 -23.51 28.32
C VAL A 423 13.64 -24.85 28.38
N ILE A 424 14.04 -25.26 29.57
CA ILE A 424 14.57 -26.60 29.84
C ILE A 424 13.42 -27.47 30.36
N CYS A 425 13.05 -28.48 29.58
CA CYS A 425 12.08 -29.49 30.00
C CYS A 425 12.75 -30.62 30.76
N THR A 426 12.13 -31.05 31.86
CA THR A 426 12.62 -32.10 32.74
C THR A 426 11.51 -33.08 33.09
N SER A 427 11.85 -34.22 33.72
CA SER A 427 10.86 -35.07 34.39
C SER A 427 10.18 -34.29 35.53
N PRO A 428 8.96 -34.69 35.94
CA PRO A 428 8.27 -34.06 37.05
C PRO A 428 9.09 -34.05 38.34
N GLN A 429 9.77 -35.15 38.65
CA GLN A 429 10.58 -35.27 39.83
C GLN A 429 11.82 -34.33 39.82
N VAL A 430 12.46 -34.24 38.69
CA VAL A 430 13.61 -33.32 38.50
C VAL A 430 13.12 -31.86 38.53
N TYR A 431 11.97 -31.58 37.95
CA TYR A 431 11.36 -30.24 38.01
C TYR A 431 11.09 -29.79 39.41
N GLU A 432 10.41 -30.64 40.20
CA GLU A 432 10.12 -30.39 41.62
C GLU A 432 11.40 -30.13 42.39
N LYS A 433 12.40 -30.99 42.20
CA LYS A 433 13.69 -30.89 42.88
C LYS A 433 14.42 -29.57 42.53
N ILE A 434 14.50 -29.22 41.25
CA ILE A 434 15.13 -27.96 40.79
C ILE A 434 14.37 -26.75 41.33
N THR A 435 13.05 -26.85 41.36
CA THR A 435 12.16 -25.79 41.84
C THR A 435 12.41 -25.54 43.31
N LEU A 436 12.36 -26.57 44.12
CA LEU A 436 12.55 -26.46 45.55
C LEU A 436 13.90 -25.85 45.94
N PHE A 437 14.98 -26.27 45.30
CA PHE A 437 16.32 -25.72 45.55
C PHE A 437 16.58 -24.34 44.87
N SER A 438 15.63 -23.86 44.07
CA SER A 438 15.72 -22.52 43.45
C SER A 438 15.15 -21.42 44.33
N TYR A 439 14.38 -21.76 45.36
CA TYR A 439 13.75 -20.76 46.22
C TYR A 439 14.65 -20.22 47.32
N GLU A 440 14.26 -19.04 47.81
CA GLU A 440 14.80 -18.47 49.04
C GLU A 440 13.89 -18.81 50.19
N TYR A 441 14.47 -19.23 51.28
CA TYR A 441 13.74 -19.57 52.49
C TYR A 441 14.01 -18.52 53.57
N LYS A 442 12.96 -18.12 54.32
CA LYS A 442 13.05 -17.21 55.44
C LYS A 442 13.46 -17.96 56.67
N ILE A 443 14.50 -17.52 57.35
CA ILE A 443 14.87 -18.01 58.69
C ILE A 443 14.24 -17.09 59.74
N TYR A 444 13.61 -17.65 60.71
CA TYR A 444 12.99 -16.92 61.83
C TYR A 444 13.77 -17.15 63.11
N SER A 445 13.89 -16.11 63.91
CA SER A 445 14.35 -16.14 65.30
C SER A 445 13.41 -15.31 66.14
N LYS A 446 12.86 -15.92 67.21
CA LYS A 446 11.88 -15.30 68.14
C LYS A 446 10.70 -14.67 67.38
N GLY A 447 10.19 -15.39 66.36
CA GLY A 447 9.05 -14.99 65.57
C GLY A 447 9.29 -13.82 64.58
N LYS A 448 10.54 -13.40 64.38
CA LYS A 448 10.91 -12.37 63.43
C LYS A 448 11.81 -12.95 62.34
N VAL A 449 11.64 -12.47 61.10
CA VAL A 449 12.53 -12.84 59.98
C VAL A 449 13.91 -12.35 60.34
N LEU A 450 14.85 -13.31 60.38
CA LEU A 450 16.23 -13.09 60.65
C LEU A 450 17.02 -12.84 59.36
N ASP A 451 16.82 -13.72 58.39
CA ASP A 451 17.56 -13.68 57.10
C ASP A 451 16.79 -14.47 56.03
N TYR A 452 17.31 -14.41 54.78
CA TYR A 452 16.86 -15.18 53.63
C TYR A 452 18.00 -16.07 53.20
N ILE A 453 17.77 -17.37 53.13
CA ILE A 453 18.80 -18.34 52.72
C ILE A 453 18.35 -19.10 51.49
N ARG A 454 19.32 -19.59 50.75
CA ARG A 454 19.17 -20.60 49.71
C ARG A 454 19.66 -21.91 50.23
N ILE A 455 18.92 -22.97 49.97
CA ILE A 455 19.25 -24.30 50.43
C ILE A 455 19.72 -25.13 49.24
N GLU A 456 20.83 -25.84 49.39
CA GLU A 456 21.35 -26.80 48.40
C GLU A 456 21.07 -28.22 48.86
N GLU A 457 21.03 -29.19 47.93
CA GLU A 457 20.81 -30.59 48.27
C GLU A 457 22.01 -31.16 49.04
N SER A 458 21.75 -31.68 50.22
CA SER A 458 22.75 -32.40 50.99
C SER A 458 22.70 -33.89 50.71
N LYS A 459 23.82 -34.58 50.88
CA LYS A 459 23.92 -36.05 50.80
C LYS A 459 23.56 -36.77 52.11
N SER A 460 23.07 -36.03 53.10
CA SER A 460 22.68 -36.61 54.39
C SER A 460 21.32 -37.33 54.29
N GLU A 461 21.19 -38.46 54.98
CA GLU A 461 19.93 -39.21 55.10
C GLU A 461 19.13 -38.82 56.33
N LYS A 462 19.53 -37.79 57.08
CA LYS A 462 18.90 -37.35 58.33
C LYS A 462 18.28 -35.98 58.14
N ASN A 463 17.29 -35.70 58.99
CA ASN A 463 16.60 -34.43 59.09
C ASN A 463 17.50 -33.31 59.66
N ILE A 464 18.53 -32.95 58.91
CA ILE A 464 19.57 -32.02 59.35
C ILE A 464 19.64 -30.84 58.38
N LEU A 465 19.48 -29.66 58.92
CA LEU A 465 19.80 -28.43 58.18
C LEU A 465 21.25 -28.00 58.50
N TYR A 466 22.07 -27.95 57.51
CA TYR A 466 23.40 -27.43 57.64
C TYR A 466 23.43 -25.92 57.39
N LEU A 467 23.92 -25.17 58.40
CA LEU A 467 24.01 -23.71 58.32
C LEU A 467 25.47 -23.26 58.58
N PRO A 468 25.90 -22.13 57.97
CA PRO A 468 27.17 -21.50 58.32
C PRO A 468 27.25 -21.16 59.83
N GLU A 469 28.46 -21.24 60.42
CA GLU A 469 28.71 -21.00 61.85
C GLU A 469 28.27 -19.61 62.32
N TYR A 470 28.17 -18.66 61.43
CA TYR A 470 27.64 -17.31 61.66
C TYR A 470 26.23 -17.33 62.27
N TYR A 471 25.39 -18.34 61.98
CA TYR A 471 24.04 -18.47 62.54
C TYR A 471 24.02 -19.11 63.92
N LYS A 472 25.13 -19.69 64.42
CA LYS A 472 25.19 -20.37 65.72
C LYS A 472 24.82 -19.50 66.90
N ALA A 473 25.09 -18.22 66.82
CA ALA A 473 24.72 -17.26 67.87
C ALA A 473 23.28 -16.79 67.82
N LYS A 474 22.49 -17.26 66.84
CA LYS A 474 21.13 -16.84 66.57
C LYS A 474 20.20 -18.04 66.82
N GLU A 475 19.31 -17.93 67.80
CA GLU A 475 18.33 -18.99 68.09
C GLU A 475 17.34 -19.05 66.88
N ILE A 476 17.45 -20.09 66.06
CA ILE A 476 16.57 -20.31 64.91
C ILE A 476 15.44 -21.18 65.34
N ASP A 477 14.20 -20.68 65.21
CA ASP A 477 12.95 -21.34 65.61
C ASP A 477 12.14 -21.86 64.45
N GLU A 478 12.33 -21.29 63.25
CA GLU A 478 11.48 -21.64 62.10
C GLU A 478 12.14 -21.30 60.78
N ILE A 479 11.89 -22.11 59.74
CA ILE A 479 12.23 -21.82 58.35
C ILE A 479 10.93 -21.91 57.53
N ARG A 480 10.70 -20.91 56.71
CA ARG A 480 9.54 -20.89 55.82
C ARG A 480 10.00 -20.58 54.38
N GLY A 481 9.33 -21.18 53.41
CA GLY A 481 9.50 -20.75 51.99
C GLY A 481 9.17 -19.27 51.84
N SER A 482 10.02 -18.53 51.13
CA SER A 482 9.83 -17.09 50.89
C SER A 482 9.30 -16.82 49.50
N THR A 483 8.20 -17.36 49.11
CA THR A 483 7.52 -16.95 47.89
C THR A 483 6.59 -15.79 48.16
N GLY A 484 6.45 -14.84 47.21
CA GLY A 484 5.60 -13.65 47.35
C GLY A 484 4.10 -13.98 47.57
N LEU A 485 3.71 -15.23 47.30
CA LEU A 485 2.46 -15.86 47.66
C LEU A 485 2.79 -16.86 48.80
N SER A 486 2.55 -16.47 49.99
CA SER A 486 2.87 -17.25 51.23
C SER A 486 1.98 -18.48 51.37
N LEU A 487 2.42 -19.58 50.80
CA LEU A 487 1.66 -20.82 50.82
C LEU A 487 2.40 -21.96 51.46
N CYS A 488 3.64 -21.73 51.90
CA CYS A 488 4.44 -22.71 52.65
C CYS A 488 4.70 -22.18 54.06
N ASN A 489 3.80 -22.41 54.96
CA ASN A 489 3.88 -21.96 56.36
C ASN A 489 4.18 -23.10 57.35
N LYS A 490 4.73 -24.21 56.86
CA LYS A 490 5.03 -25.34 57.73
C LYS A 490 6.26 -25.07 58.60
N VAL A 491 6.11 -25.23 59.89
CA VAL A 491 7.22 -25.27 60.85
C VAL A 491 7.89 -26.63 60.69
N ILE A 492 9.20 -26.68 60.44
CA ILE A 492 9.92 -27.92 60.36
C ILE A 492 10.65 -28.13 61.70
N ASP A 493 10.51 -29.34 62.25
CA ASP A 493 11.36 -29.81 63.35
C ASP A 493 12.59 -30.46 62.77
N PHE A 494 13.71 -29.73 62.75
CA PHE A 494 14.99 -30.18 62.20
C PHE A 494 16.15 -29.92 63.17
N GLU A 495 17.14 -30.75 63.10
CA GLU A 495 18.39 -30.54 63.83
C GLU A 495 19.30 -29.60 63.02
N VAL A 496 19.75 -28.50 63.63
CA VAL A 496 20.65 -27.54 62.96
C VAL A 496 22.08 -27.90 63.33
N VAL A 497 22.87 -28.14 62.28
CA VAL A 497 24.33 -28.36 62.41
C VAL A 497 25.05 -27.17 61.81
N TYR A 498 25.94 -26.57 62.61
CA TYR A 498 26.75 -25.44 62.18
C TYR A 498 28.16 -25.93 61.76
N TYR A 499 28.67 -25.40 60.67
CA TYR A 499 30.00 -25.74 60.20
C TYR A 499 30.82 -24.52 59.79
N ASP A 500 32.13 -24.66 60.03
CA ASP A 500 33.08 -23.59 59.85
C ASP A 500 33.50 -23.47 58.38
N SER A 501 32.74 -22.76 57.58
CA SER A 501 33.18 -22.31 56.26
C SER A 501 32.14 -21.36 55.65
N ASP A 502 32.51 -20.67 54.55
CA ASP A 502 31.65 -19.89 53.66
C ASP A 502 30.70 -20.77 52.80
N ALA A 503 30.40 -21.99 53.29
CA ALA A 503 29.58 -22.93 52.58
C ALA A 503 28.08 -22.51 52.58
N THR A 504 27.40 -22.88 51.55
CA THR A 504 25.96 -22.67 51.39
C THR A 504 25.17 -23.53 52.35
N SER A 505 23.98 -23.06 52.75
CA SER A 505 23.04 -23.87 53.55
C SER A 505 22.58 -25.08 52.72
N SER A 506 22.49 -26.27 53.33
CA SER A 506 22.07 -27.47 52.61
C SER A 506 21.11 -28.34 53.44
N MET A 507 20.20 -29.06 52.78
CA MET A 507 19.22 -29.95 53.36
C MET A 507 18.92 -31.12 52.41
N PRO A 508 18.55 -32.33 52.91
CA PRO A 508 18.08 -33.42 52.06
C PRO A 508 16.82 -33.06 51.30
N TYR A 509 16.70 -33.54 50.05
CA TYR A 509 15.55 -33.27 49.17
C TYR A 509 14.21 -33.68 49.81
N LEU A 510 14.10 -34.88 50.37
CA LEU A 510 12.87 -35.38 50.99
C LEU A 510 12.38 -34.50 52.12
N GLU A 511 13.28 -33.98 52.91
CA GLU A 511 12.94 -33.09 54.03
C GLU A 511 12.49 -31.73 53.54
N LEU A 512 13.15 -31.21 52.53
CA LEU A 512 12.76 -29.93 51.88
C LEU A 512 11.42 -30.08 51.20
N ALA A 513 11.16 -31.19 50.53
CA ALA A 513 9.86 -31.50 49.92
C ALA A 513 8.71 -31.54 50.96
N SER A 514 9.00 -32.07 52.17
CA SER A 514 8.01 -32.12 53.25
C SER A 514 7.55 -30.73 53.74
N VAL A 515 8.40 -29.72 53.60
CA VAL A 515 8.06 -28.33 53.97
C VAL A 515 7.06 -27.72 53.05
N VAL A 516 7.07 -28.15 51.78
CA VAL A 516 6.33 -27.51 50.69
C VAL A 516 5.01 -28.24 50.42
N ALA A 517 4.88 -29.52 50.79
CA ALA A 517 3.85 -30.42 50.29
C ALA A 517 2.47 -30.38 50.99
N ASP A 518 2.25 -29.57 52.04
CA ASP A 518 0.99 -29.63 52.79
C ASP A 518 -0.19 -28.90 52.12
N GLU A 519 0.04 -28.01 51.19
CA GLU A 519 -1.03 -27.33 50.43
C GLU A 519 -0.74 -27.31 48.94
N ILE A 520 -1.54 -28.05 48.18
CA ILE A 520 -1.51 -28.00 46.72
C ILE A 520 -2.21 -26.74 46.28
N VAL A 521 -1.48 -25.78 45.75
CA VAL A 521 -2.02 -24.48 45.35
C VAL A 521 -2.35 -24.43 43.89
N GLN A 522 -1.56 -25.13 43.10
CA GLN A 522 -1.69 -25.18 41.65
C GLN A 522 -1.47 -26.59 41.13
N VAL A 523 -2.29 -26.99 40.17
CA VAL A 523 -2.12 -28.19 39.38
C VAL A 523 -2.03 -27.81 37.89
N SER A 524 -0.94 -28.16 37.24
CA SER A 524 -0.82 -28.02 35.79
C SER A 524 -1.24 -29.31 35.11
N VAL A 525 -2.21 -29.22 34.20
CA VAL A 525 -2.75 -30.36 33.44
C VAL A 525 -2.37 -30.18 31.94
N TYR A 526 -1.82 -31.22 31.37
CA TYR A 526 -1.39 -31.29 29.99
C TYR A 526 -2.38 -32.12 29.17
N ASN A 527 -2.47 -31.80 27.86
CA ASN A 527 -3.41 -32.49 26.93
C ASN A 527 -4.87 -32.52 27.42
N ALA A 528 -5.28 -31.48 28.13
CA ALA A 528 -6.56 -31.39 28.75
C ALA A 528 -7.73 -31.31 27.77
N ASP A 529 -8.84 -31.95 28.09
CA ASP A 529 -10.07 -31.84 27.31
C ASP A 529 -10.76 -30.48 27.50
N LYS A 530 -11.65 -30.12 26.56
CA LYS A 530 -12.40 -28.86 26.63
C LYS A 530 -13.32 -28.73 27.86
N GLY A 531 -13.61 -29.83 28.53
CA GLY A 531 -14.49 -29.87 29.70
C GLY A 531 -13.76 -29.60 31.02
N ILE A 532 -12.43 -29.64 31.06
CA ILE A 532 -11.66 -29.48 32.30
C ILE A 532 -11.94 -28.14 32.99
N LYS A 533 -12.06 -27.07 32.18
CA LYS A 533 -12.39 -25.75 32.69
C LYS A 533 -13.72 -25.71 33.44
N SER A 534 -14.78 -26.24 32.86
CA SER A 534 -16.11 -26.23 33.49
C SER A 534 -16.17 -27.12 34.74
N ARG A 535 -15.44 -28.27 34.78
CA ARG A 535 -15.35 -29.13 35.96
C ARG A 535 -14.66 -28.45 37.13
N ALA A 536 -13.50 -27.84 36.86
CA ALA A 536 -12.76 -27.14 37.91
C ALA A 536 -13.49 -25.88 38.45
N GLU A 537 -14.08 -25.09 37.54
CA GLU A 537 -14.85 -23.90 37.90
C GLU A 537 -16.12 -24.26 38.72
N SER A 538 -16.75 -25.41 38.44
CA SER A 538 -17.89 -25.89 39.22
C SER A 538 -17.53 -26.27 40.67
N LEU A 539 -16.26 -26.59 40.92
CA LEU A 539 -15.72 -26.85 42.26
C LEU A 539 -15.12 -25.59 42.91
N GLY A 540 -15.22 -24.43 42.25
CA GLY A 540 -14.79 -23.16 42.83
C GLY A 540 -13.31 -22.80 42.54
N TYR A 541 -12.61 -23.56 41.72
CA TYR A 541 -11.24 -23.30 41.37
C TYR A 541 -11.11 -22.33 40.20
N ILE A 542 -9.96 -21.63 40.10
CA ILE A 542 -9.62 -20.78 38.99
C ILE A 542 -8.90 -21.63 37.94
N VAL A 543 -9.28 -21.49 36.69
CA VAL A 543 -8.65 -22.21 35.58
C VAL A 543 -8.06 -21.24 34.60
N LEU A 544 -6.75 -21.33 34.37
CA LEU A 544 -5.95 -20.49 33.49
C LEU A 544 -5.48 -21.33 32.32
N ASN A 545 -5.77 -20.91 31.11
CA ASN A 545 -5.17 -21.50 29.90
C ASN A 545 -3.81 -20.84 29.64
N THR A 546 -2.74 -21.61 29.57
CA THR A 546 -1.38 -21.06 29.50
C THR A 546 -1.10 -20.26 28.24
N LYS A 547 -1.83 -20.51 27.13
CA LYS A 547 -1.74 -19.72 25.90
C LYS A 547 -2.56 -18.44 25.96
N LYS A 548 -3.69 -18.43 26.70
CA LYS A 548 -4.66 -17.33 26.72
C LYS A 548 -4.59 -16.50 27.99
N TYR A 549 -3.76 -16.90 28.94
CA TYR A 549 -3.65 -16.19 30.20
C TYR A 549 -2.88 -14.89 30.00
N ASP A 550 -3.52 -13.80 30.37
CA ASP A 550 -2.94 -12.47 30.43
C ASP A 550 -2.95 -12.05 31.90
N ALA A 551 -1.75 -12.02 32.50
CA ALA A 551 -1.55 -11.65 33.92
C ALA A 551 -1.83 -10.16 34.18
N SER A 552 -2.07 -9.36 33.12
CA SER A 552 -2.33 -7.94 33.29
C SER A 552 -3.57 -7.69 34.12
N ASN A 553 -3.42 -6.84 35.13
CA ASN A 553 -4.53 -6.34 35.93
C ASN A 553 -5.58 -5.71 35.01
N SER A 554 -6.84 -5.67 35.43
CA SER A 554 -7.91 -5.04 34.66
C SER A 554 -7.58 -3.61 34.22
N LEU A 555 -6.80 -2.90 35.02
CA LEU A 555 -6.29 -1.56 34.72
C LEU A 555 -5.28 -1.57 33.56
N ASP A 556 -4.33 -2.52 33.55
CA ASP A 556 -3.33 -2.66 32.48
C ASP A 556 -3.99 -3.05 31.16
N ARG A 557 -5.04 -3.90 31.18
CA ARG A 557 -5.84 -4.17 29.97
C ARG A 557 -6.54 -2.93 29.44
N VAL A 558 -7.07 -2.08 30.32
CA VAL A 558 -7.70 -0.81 29.91
C VAL A 558 -6.64 0.13 29.34
N ILE A 559 -5.46 0.23 29.94
CA ILE A 559 -4.35 1.05 29.44
C ILE A 559 -3.86 0.52 28.10
N ASN A 560 -3.60 -0.77 27.95
CA ASN A 560 -3.17 -1.39 26.71
C ASN A 560 -4.20 -1.23 25.59
N ASN A 561 -5.49 -1.37 25.90
CA ASN A 561 -6.56 -1.09 24.94
C ASN A 561 -6.60 0.39 24.54
N LEU A 562 -6.43 1.33 25.48
CA LEU A 562 -6.38 2.76 25.19
C LEU A 562 -5.15 3.11 24.33
N GLU A 563 -3.99 2.51 24.58
CA GLU A 563 -2.81 2.64 23.74
C GLU A 563 -3.06 2.11 22.32
N ALA A 564 -3.67 0.91 22.20
CA ALA A 564 -4.02 0.33 20.91
C ALA A 564 -5.00 1.22 20.13
N TYR A 565 -6.05 1.74 20.79
CA TYR A 565 -6.97 2.72 20.17
C TYR A 565 -6.27 4.03 19.81
N GLY A 566 -5.35 4.51 20.64
CA GLY A 566 -4.51 5.68 20.36
C GLY A 566 -3.66 5.49 19.11
N ILE A 567 -3.00 4.35 18.98
CA ILE A 567 -2.19 3.98 17.81
C ILE A 567 -3.07 3.86 16.57
N MET A 568 -4.27 3.24 16.66
CA MET A 568 -5.23 3.16 15.56
C MET A 568 -5.68 4.55 15.10
N LEU A 569 -5.98 5.45 16.01
CA LEU A 569 -6.42 6.80 15.70
C LEU A 569 -5.28 7.60 15.05
N LEU A 570 -4.08 7.52 15.59
CA LEU A 570 -2.89 8.18 15.04
C LEU A 570 -2.57 7.62 13.64
N SER A 571 -2.63 6.31 13.46
CA SER A 571 -2.39 5.68 12.16
C SER A 571 -3.42 6.10 11.11
N SER A 572 -4.70 6.20 11.48
CA SER A 572 -5.74 6.68 10.58
C SER A 572 -5.51 8.13 10.15
N LEU A 573 -5.06 8.99 11.07
CA LEU A 573 -4.70 10.37 10.78
C LEU A 573 -3.51 10.46 9.82
N ILE A 574 -2.47 9.66 10.04
CA ILE A 574 -1.30 9.57 9.15
C ILE A 574 -1.72 9.13 7.74
N ILE A 575 -2.60 8.13 7.61
CA ILE A 575 -3.15 7.69 6.33
C ILE A 575 -3.84 8.85 5.59
N ILE A 576 -4.68 9.62 6.30
CA ILE A 576 -5.37 10.79 5.73
C ILE A 576 -4.37 11.84 5.25
N ILE A 577 -3.32 12.11 6.03
CA ILE A 577 -2.27 13.07 5.67
C ILE A 577 -1.50 12.61 4.43
N ILE A 578 -1.08 11.35 4.37
CA ILE A 578 -0.39 10.76 3.21
C ILE A 578 -1.28 10.84 1.96
N TYR A 579 -2.58 10.50 2.11
CA TYR A 579 -3.54 10.66 1.03
C TYR A 579 -3.60 12.09 0.52
N PHE A 580 -3.71 13.07 1.42
CA PHE A 580 -3.83 14.47 1.06
C PHE A 580 -2.57 15.01 0.37
N ILE A 581 -1.38 14.67 0.89
CA ILE A 581 -0.09 15.06 0.29
C ILE A 581 0.03 14.42 -1.11
N SER A 582 -0.20 13.12 -1.22
CA SER A 582 -0.15 12.41 -2.51
C SER A 582 -1.13 13.01 -3.52
N TYR A 583 -2.34 13.34 -3.08
CA TYR A 583 -3.35 14.01 -3.91
C TYR A 583 -2.90 15.39 -4.39
N LEU A 584 -2.30 16.22 -3.53
CA LEU A 584 -1.80 17.55 -3.92
C LEU A 584 -0.66 17.46 -4.93
N VAL A 585 0.29 16.55 -4.70
CA VAL A 585 1.42 16.34 -5.62
C VAL A 585 0.93 15.80 -6.96
N MET A 586 0.03 14.84 -6.97
CA MET A 586 -0.54 14.29 -8.19
C MET A 586 -1.33 15.33 -8.99
N ILE A 587 -2.10 16.20 -8.32
CA ILE A 587 -2.76 17.33 -9.00
C ILE A 587 -1.73 18.24 -9.66
N HIS A 588 -0.62 18.54 -8.99
CA HIS A 588 0.42 19.39 -9.56
C HIS A 588 1.04 18.74 -10.80
N ILE A 589 1.38 17.47 -10.76
CA ILE A 589 1.89 16.72 -11.91
C ILE A 589 0.88 16.73 -13.07
N TYR A 590 -0.41 16.48 -12.76
CA TYR A 590 -1.43 16.48 -13.81
C TYR A 590 -1.73 17.86 -14.39
N LYS A 591 -1.55 18.94 -13.63
CA LYS A 591 -1.63 20.30 -14.19
C LYS A 591 -0.65 20.50 -15.35
N THR A 592 0.54 19.93 -15.26
CA THR A 592 1.52 20.00 -16.35
C THR A 592 1.16 19.16 -17.59
N LYS A 593 0.17 18.26 -17.46
CA LYS A 593 -0.38 17.45 -18.58
C LYS A 593 -1.68 18.05 -19.16
N VAL A 594 -2.21 19.13 -18.58
CA VAL A 594 -3.49 19.73 -19.02
C VAL A 594 -3.40 20.18 -20.48
N TYR A 595 -2.24 20.68 -20.91
CA TYR A 595 -2.01 21.07 -22.30
C TYR A 595 -2.19 19.88 -23.25
N ASP A 596 -1.53 18.75 -22.99
CA ASP A 596 -1.66 17.55 -23.81
C ASP A 596 -3.10 17.03 -23.82
N PHE A 597 -3.79 17.05 -22.66
CA PHE A 597 -5.17 16.63 -22.56
C PHE A 597 -6.14 17.55 -23.33
N ASN A 598 -5.84 18.84 -23.43
CA ASN A 598 -6.62 19.75 -24.27
C ASN A 598 -6.47 19.40 -25.75
N ILE A 599 -5.25 19.02 -26.19
CA ILE A 599 -5.05 18.52 -27.55
C ILE A 599 -5.94 17.29 -27.81
N PHE A 600 -6.00 16.33 -26.91
CA PHE A 600 -6.92 15.18 -27.04
C PHE A 600 -8.39 15.62 -27.19
N ARG A 601 -8.81 16.64 -26.43
CA ARG A 601 -10.19 17.18 -26.54
C ARG A 601 -10.45 17.86 -27.86
N THR A 602 -9.47 18.59 -28.42
CA THR A 602 -9.61 19.19 -29.77
C THR A 602 -9.76 18.13 -30.86
N LEU A 603 -9.17 16.94 -30.60
CA LEU A 603 -9.29 15.78 -31.48
C LEU A 603 -10.60 14.98 -31.25
N GLY A 604 -11.56 15.52 -30.48
CA GLY A 604 -12.86 14.90 -30.25
C GLY A 604 -12.85 13.73 -29.26
N VAL A 605 -11.83 13.64 -28.37
CA VAL A 605 -11.83 12.66 -27.29
C VAL A 605 -12.83 13.10 -26.20
N THR A 606 -13.83 12.25 -25.93
CA THR A 606 -14.88 12.59 -24.98
C THR A 606 -14.38 12.61 -23.53
N LYS A 607 -15.18 13.25 -22.67
CA LYS A 607 -14.95 13.27 -21.23
C LYS A 607 -14.84 11.87 -20.63
N ARG A 608 -15.62 10.91 -21.15
CA ARG A 608 -15.61 9.52 -20.71
C ARG A 608 -14.31 8.81 -21.06
N ASP A 609 -13.85 8.98 -22.32
CA ASP A 609 -12.61 8.33 -22.79
C ASP A 609 -11.39 8.93 -22.13
N MET A 610 -11.32 10.25 -21.94
CA MET A 610 -10.26 10.90 -21.18
C MET A 610 -10.20 10.39 -19.73
N ARG A 611 -11.37 10.13 -19.12
CA ARG A 611 -11.41 9.54 -17.78
C ARG A 611 -10.78 8.13 -17.77
N TYR A 612 -11.07 7.30 -18.77
CA TYR A 612 -10.44 5.98 -18.87
C TYR A 612 -8.95 6.07 -19.08
N ILE A 613 -8.46 6.94 -19.95
CA ILE A 613 -7.01 7.14 -20.17
C ILE A 613 -6.32 7.51 -18.86
N THR A 614 -6.87 8.50 -18.12
CA THR A 614 -6.28 8.95 -16.83
C THR A 614 -6.34 7.87 -15.76
N ILE A 615 -7.45 7.12 -15.69
CA ILE A 615 -7.58 6.01 -14.75
C ILE A 615 -6.56 4.92 -15.07
N PHE A 616 -6.42 4.54 -16.34
CA PHE A 616 -5.45 3.52 -16.73
C PHE A 616 -3.99 3.97 -16.47
N GLU A 617 -3.64 5.23 -16.73
CA GLU A 617 -2.31 5.76 -16.37
C GLU A 617 -2.01 5.55 -14.90
N LEU A 618 -2.94 5.93 -14.00
CA LEU A 618 -2.75 5.80 -12.57
C LEU A 618 -2.76 4.35 -12.10
N LEU A 619 -3.67 3.51 -12.60
CA LEU A 619 -3.74 2.11 -12.23
C LEU A 619 -2.49 1.33 -12.64
N ILE A 620 -1.98 1.57 -13.86
CA ILE A 620 -0.74 0.92 -14.32
C ILE A 620 0.41 1.29 -13.38
N GLN A 621 0.58 2.59 -13.04
CA GLN A 621 1.61 3.03 -12.13
C GLN A 621 1.44 2.43 -10.73
N THR A 622 0.23 2.47 -10.17
CA THR A 622 -0.05 1.98 -8.82
C THR A 622 0.24 0.49 -8.73
N ILE A 623 -0.29 -0.33 -9.64
CA ILE A 623 -0.09 -1.78 -9.63
C ILE A 623 1.40 -2.16 -9.76
N VAL A 624 2.12 -1.52 -10.67
CA VAL A 624 3.56 -1.79 -10.84
C VAL A 624 4.34 -1.44 -9.58
N ILE A 625 4.05 -0.29 -8.98
CA ILE A 625 4.73 0.16 -7.75
C ILE A 625 4.35 -0.70 -6.54
N GLU A 626 3.10 -1.11 -6.41
CA GLU A 626 2.66 -2.03 -5.36
C GLU A 626 3.44 -3.34 -5.39
N ILE A 627 3.60 -3.93 -6.59
CA ILE A 627 4.40 -5.15 -6.76
C ILE A 627 5.85 -4.91 -6.32
N VAL A 628 6.45 -3.80 -6.72
CA VAL A 628 7.83 -3.44 -6.35
C VAL A 628 7.96 -3.28 -4.83
N VAL A 629 7.06 -2.55 -4.19
CA VAL A 629 7.04 -2.35 -2.73
C VAL A 629 6.89 -3.67 -2.00
N TYR A 630 5.99 -4.53 -2.48
CA TYR A 630 5.75 -5.84 -1.88
C TYR A 630 6.99 -6.75 -1.97
N VAL A 631 7.65 -6.79 -3.13
CA VAL A 631 8.91 -7.53 -3.30
C VAL A 631 10.00 -7.00 -2.37
N ILE A 632 10.12 -5.67 -2.24
CA ILE A 632 11.08 -5.05 -1.32
C ILE A 632 10.76 -5.44 0.13
N ALA A 633 9.50 -5.44 0.54
CA ALA A 633 9.08 -5.84 1.88
C ALA A 633 9.45 -7.31 2.18
N ILE A 634 9.22 -8.23 1.23
CA ILE A 634 9.62 -9.64 1.37
C ILE A 634 11.14 -9.75 1.52
N LEU A 635 11.92 -9.02 0.71
CA LEU A 635 13.37 -9.04 0.81
C LEU A 635 13.85 -8.51 2.16
N ILE A 636 13.28 -7.39 2.66
CA ILE A 636 13.58 -6.86 4.00
C ILE A 636 13.27 -7.92 5.06
N GLY A 637 12.11 -8.59 4.97
CA GLY A 637 11.70 -9.64 5.89
C GLY A 637 12.65 -10.84 5.90
N ALA A 638 13.15 -11.24 4.72
CA ALA A 638 14.10 -12.36 4.58
C ALA A 638 15.46 -12.08 5.25
N PHE A 639 15.90 -10.82 5.34
CA PHE A 639 17.14 -10.42 5.98
C PHE A 639 16.96 -9.93 7.43
N SER A 640 15.74 -9.91 7.95
CA SER A 640 15.46 -9.47 9.33
C SER A 640 15.74 -10.60 10.34
N TYR A 641 16.24 -10.24 11.52
CA TYR A 641 16.49 -11.17 12.65
C TYR A 641 15.87 -10.60 13.94
N ALA A 642 15.68 -11.45 14.92
CA ALA A 642 15.08 -11.05 16.20
C ALA A 642 15.88 -9.90 16.85
N GLY A 643 15.17 -8.89 17.34
CA GLY A 643 15.75 -7.67 17.89
C GLY A 643 15.98 -6.54 16.88
N ASN A 644 15.71 -6.76 15.57
CA ASN A 644 15.74 -5.72 14.57
C ASN A 644 14.31 -5.17 14.35
N PRO A 645 14.08 -3.83 14.34
CA PRO A 645 12.75 -3.25 14.07
C PRO A 645 12.17 -3.65 12.70
N LEU A 646 12.99 -4.17 11.78
CA LEU A 646 12.55 -4.68 10.48
C LEU A 646 11.88 -6.07 10.56
N VAL A 647 11.83 -6.70 11.73
CA VAL A 647 11.15 -7.99 11.96
C VAL A 647 9.66 -7.94 11.63
N ILE A 648 9.04 -6.76 11.64
CA ILE A 648 7.64 -6.54 11.25
C ILE A 648 7.33 -7.04 9.83
N TYR A 649 8.32 -7.14 8.94
CA TYR A 649 8.14 -7.65 7.57
C TYR A 649 8.29 -9.16 7.43
N LYS A 650 8.54 -9.90 8.53
CA LYS A 650 8.81 -11.35 8.47
C LYS A 650 7.56 -12.20 8.19
N SER A 651 6.40 -11.71 8.60
CA SER A 651 5.12 -12.42 8.43
C SER A 651 4.11 -11.56 7.67
N VAL A 652 4.17 -11.58 6.34
CA VAL A 652 3.16 -10.89 5.53
C VAL A 652 2.04 -11.87 5.19
N SER A 653 0.88 -11.72 5.83
CA SER A 653 -0.30 -12.53 5.56
C SER A 653 -0.80 -12.31 4.12
N LEU A 654 -1.18 -13.41 3.42
CA LEU A 654 -1.75 -13.35 2.07
C LEU A 654 -3.04 -12.51 2.03
N VAL A 655 -3.90 -12.66 3.02
CA VAL A 655 -5.18 -11.92 3.12
C VAL A 655 -4.91 -10.42 3.27
N ALA A 656 -3.96 -10.06 4.11
CA ALA A 656 -3.52 -8.70 4.33
C ALA A 656 -2.96 -8.06 3.05
N SER A 657 -2.15 -8.81 2.31
CA SER A 657 -1.60 -8.36 1.03
C SER A 657 -2.70 -8.05 0.02
N ILE A 658 -3.70 -8.93 -0.11
CA ILE A 658 -4.85 -8.70 -1.00
C ILE A 658 -5.62 -7.44 -0.58
N LEU A 659 -5.89 -7.27 0.71
CA LEU A 659 -6.59 -6.09 1.22
C LEU A 659 -5.82 -4.80 0.92
N TYR A 660 -4.50 -4.81 1.12
CA TYR A 660 -3.60 -3.71 0.80
C TYR A 660 -3.69 -3.34 -0.68
N PHE A 661 -3.58 -4.31 -1.61
CA PHE A 661 -3.71 -4.07 -3.06
C PHE A 661 -5.07 -3.45 -3.42
N VAL A 662 -6.16 -3.94 -2.83
CA VAL A 662 -7.51 -3.39 -3.07
C VAL A 662 -7.59 -1.93 -2.59
N VAL A 663 -7.11 -1.63 -1.38
CA VAL A 663 -7.15 -0.27 -0.81
C VAL A 663 -6.34 0.70 -1.66
N MET A 664 -5.13 0.33 -2.08
CA MET A 664 -4.27 1.20 -2.89
C MET A 664 -4.80 1.39 -4.31
N THR A 665 -5.40 0.37 -4.92
CA THR A 665 -6.08 0.50 -6.21
C THR A 665 -7.28 1.46 -6.14
N ILE A 666 -8.08 1.39 -5.07
CA ILE A 666 -9.19 2.33 -4.82
C ILE A 666 -8.65 3.75 -4.62
N PHE A 667 -7.54 3.90 -3.90
CA PHE A 667 -6.86 5.17 -3.69
C PHE A 667 -6.46 5.84 -5.02
N GLY A 668 -5.78 5.10 -5.92
CA GLY A 668 -5.43 5.57 -7.25
C GLY A 668 -6.66 5.97 -8.09
N TYR A 669 -7.72 5.17 -8.05
CA TYR A 669 -8.99 5.46 -8.73
C TYR A 669 -9.65 6.76 -8.24
N LEU A 670 -9.69 6.99 -6.93
CA LEU A 670 -10.28 8.20 -6.34
C LEU A 670 -9.52 9.47 -6.75
N ILE A 671 -8.19 9.42 -6.80
CA ILE A 671 -7.38 10.53 -7.30
C ILE A 671 -7.71 10.83 -8.76
N ALA A 672 -7.75 9.81 -9.62
CA ALA A 672 -8.07 9.96 -11.04
C ALA A 672 -9.46 10.56 -11.26
N ARG A 673 -10.48 10.07 -10.53
CA ARG A 673 -11.86 10.55 -10.62
C ARG A 673 -11.99 12.03 -10.24
N ARG A 674 -11.33 12.44 -9.16
CA ARG A 674 -11.40 13.81 -8.66
C ARG A 674 -10.70 14.80 -9.60
N PHE A 675 -9.58 14.40 -10.19
CA PHE A 675 -8.87 15.17 -11.19
C PHE A 675 -9.71 15.40 -12.45
N ASN A 676 -10.29 14.35 -13.02
CA ASN A 676 -11.12 14.44 -14.21
C ASN A 676 -12.32 15.38 -14.04
N LYS A 677 -12.95 15.39 -12.86
CA LYS A 677 -14.06 16.30 -12.57
C LYS A 677 -13.65 17.78 -12.72
N LYS A 678 -12.41 18.13 -12.41
CA LYS A 678 -11.89 19.50 -12.50
C LYS A 678 -11.51 19.86 -13.93
N LEU A 679 -10.92 18.93 -14.69
CA LEU A 679 -10.46 19.16 -16.06
C LEU A 679 -11.61 19.53 -17.03
N PHE A 680 -12.78 18.89 -16.86
CA PHE A 680 -13.92 19.05 -17.76
C PHE A 680 -14.93 20.12 -17.33
N LYS A 681 -14.50 21.09 -16.52
CA LYS A 681 -15.38 22.18 -16.05
C LYS A 681 -15.58 23.26 -17.14
N PHE A 682 -14.59 23.42 -18.07
CA PHE A 682 -14.59 24.49 -19.07
C PHE A 682 -14.65 23.94 -20.50
N SER A 683 -15.07 24.78 -21.46
CA SER A 683 -14.98 24.49 -22.91
C SER A 683 -13.52 24.32 -23.33
N VAL A 684 -13.29 23.68 -24.49
CA VAL A 684 -11.94 23.43 -25.02
C VAL A 684 -11.21 24.75 -25.24
N ALA A 685 -11.86 25.70 -25.91
CA ALA A 685 -11.30 27.03 -26.21
C ALA A 685 -10.93 27.81 -24.94
N LYS A 686 -11.80 27.76 -23.90
CA LYS A 686 -11.53 28.43 -22.61
C LYS A 686 -10.37 27.81 -21.85
N THR A 687 -10.22 26.50 -21.94
CA THR A 687 -9.14 25.79 -21.23
C THR A 687 -7.76 26.15 -21.81
N PHE A 688 -7.64 26.35 -23.12
CA PHE A 688 -6.40 26.84 -23.75
C PHE A 688 -6.04 28.27 -23.30
N LYS A 689 -7.03 29.16 -23.16
CA LYS A 689 -6.81 30.54 -22.69
C LYS A 689 -6.40 30.63 -21.21
N GLU A 690 -6.80 29.66 -20.38
CA GLU A 690 -6.45 29.65 -18.94
C GLU A 690 -5.08 28.98 -18.67
N VAL A 691 -4.55 28.20 -19.64
CA VAL A 691 -3.28 27.47 -19.50
C VAL A 691 -2.12 28.19 -20.23
N ALA A 692 -2.40 28.99 -21.24
CA ALA A 692 -1.46 29.90 -21.88
C ALA A 692 -1.25 31.15 -21.04
#